data_760ba5ea5870d9057b04dcab5172b0b8
#
_entry.id   760ba5ea5870d9057b04dcab5172b0b8
#
_cell.length_a   1.000
_cell.length_b   1.000
_cell.length_c   1.000
_cell.angle_alpha   90.00
_cell.angle_beta   90.00
_cell.angle_gamma   90.00
#
_symmetry.space_group_name_H-M   'P 1'
#
loop_
_entity.id
_entity.type
_entity.pdbx_description
1 polymer ?
#
loop_
_entity_poly.entity_id
_entity_poly.type
_entity_poly.pdbx_seq_one_letter_code
_entity_poly.pdbx_strand_id
1 'polypeptide(L)'
;MKRFLISCMAAVTLTTASAQVETTLRPLHVEGRHLVDDEGNCVRMRGIMYGPHPFFNHDRWGSGWSDASVKKCLAYFDKVFTALTDTTQGSYVNMIRMPWEAYWNVKPNVAYSGTDTSTWMETRAKMFLDKLFIPLIESAVSHGLYVVFRPTYGNPGDIQVGDDYQKHLCHEWQLLAQHPRLQALSGYVSFELLNEPTVIFDENGKETTAALAKYMQPMIDTIRTAGFDGIIWSSGKAFQSQFRDYLKTPVVDPLQNLGYAVHVYPGWYCQNDDTADGERFASSFKYNVPVLDESPILVTEQDWSPAKEGEGKYNEFGEWVASNYGTWGTGSTSKYGMAYKHVLDTYKNISTLMGDADEWMDIDQYLKDGTLKMGLEGYEETSTYAGWQWFNEWAHEPKVTPAELDRLPDELEPNTTLTTVEELTQNLFQMINGTSRIFYLNTADQGGWDMLYGTAKTIVNKKTTAYLFKAHPIEIDGHTYYQLKCYNADGTLRLSGLDGSNGDGVNVTTGSNPVLFIGSTRENGPFTYGQDLVNGSIWDIQPKNGGFTFRSISANKKYIGTSGQSSSAVIWKAYSRYSFLKNPPSGISDAPQEQIVNDKFVNDKCFDLQGRRVNRAEVDSSLFTLHSSLKRGIYIVNGKKVVKR
;
A
#
# COMPACT_ATOMS: atom_id res chain seq x y z
N MET A 1 -16.27 14.05 78.27
CA MET A 1 -16.72 13.11 77.19
C MET A 1 -17.28 13.94 76.05
N LYS A 2 -16.47 14.19 75.05
CA LYS A 2 -16.90 14.87 73.80
C LYS A 2 -17.08 13.79 72.72
N ARG A 3 -18.31 13.60 72.21
CA ARG A 3 -18.63 12.69 71.13
C ARG A 3 -18.31 13.38 69.78
N PHE A 4 -17.39 12.82 69.07
CA PHE A 4 -17.17 13.16 67.64
C PHE A 4 -18.20 12.39 66.74
N LEU A 5 -19.03 13.13 66.07
CA LEU A 5 -19.86 12.60 64.95
C LEU A 5 -19.01 12.63 63.73
N ILE A 6 -18.70 11.44 63.15
CA ILE A 6 -18.11 11.29 61.83
C ILE A 6 -19.30 11.18 60.84
N SER A 7 -19.46 12.22 60.01
CA SER A 7 -20.41 12.21 58.90
C SER A 7 -19.75 11.54 57.70
N CYS A 8 -20.17 10.32 57.37
CA CYS A 8 -19.80 9.68 56.10
C CYS A 8 -20.64 10.29 55.00
N MET A 9 -20.05 11.16 54.16
CA MET A 9 -20.61 11.49 52.86
C MET A 9 -20.34 10.31 51.91
N ALA A 10 -21.35 9.53 51.58
CA ALA A 10 -21.33 8.59 50.48
C ALA A 10 -21.42 9.39 49.17
N ALA A 11 -20.33 9.46 48.44
CA ALA A 11 -20.34 9.94 47.07
C ALA A 11 -21.06 8.88 46.19
N VAL A 12 -22.29 9.16 45.83
CA VAL A 12 -23.02 8.38 44.80
C VAL A 12 -22.41 8.78 43.45
N THR A 13 -21.46 8.01 42.97
CA THR A 13 -21.07 8.07 41.57
C THR A 13 -22.23 7.51 40.75
N LEU A 14 -22.99 8.40 40.12
CA LEU A 14 -23.92 8.04 39.04
C LEU A 14 -23.06 7.61 37.84
N THR A 15 -22.74 6.34 37.75
CA THR A 15 -22.34 5.73 36.47
C THR A 15 -23.58 5.70 35.61
N THR A 16 -23.69 6.65 34.70
CA THR A 16 -24.61 6.50 33.57
C THR A 16 -24.11 5.30 32.77
N ALA A 17 -24.75 4.15 32.94
CA ALA A 17 -24.53 3.01 32.09
C ALA A 17 -24.90 3.46 30.66
N SER A 18 -23.89 3.68 29.82
CA SER A 18 -24.05 3.76 28.39
C SER A 18 -24.68 2.42 27.97
N ALA A 19 -25.84 2.45 27.34
CA ALA A 19 -26.43 1.23 26.78
C ALA A 19 -25.41 0.65 25.78
N GLN A 20 -24.97 -0.59 26.03
CA GLN A 20 -24.06 -1.28 25.15
C GLN A 20 -24.77 -1.48 23.81
N VAL A 21 -24.13 -1.12 22.69
CA VAL A 21 -24.67 -1.34 21.35
C VAL A 21 -24.68 -2.85 21.10
N GLU A 22 -25.85 -3.40 20.83
CA GLU A 22 -25.96 -4.81 20.42
C GLU A 22 -25.41 -4.95 18.99
N THR A 23 -24.47 -5.87 18.78
CA THR A 23 -23.85 -6.12 17.48
C THR A 23 -23.41 -7.57 17.35
N THR A 24 -23.34 -8.05 16.11
CA THR A 24 -22.74 -9.35 15.76
C THR A 24 -21.23 -9.27 15.54
N LEU A 25 -20.66 -8.04 15.50
CA LEU A 25 -19.23 -7.84 15.36
C LEU A 25 -18.49 -8.28 16.62
N ARG A 26 -17.25 -8.69 16.42
CA ARG A 26 -16.27 -8.88 17.48
C ARG A 26 -15.33 -7.69 17.56
N PRO A 27 -14.93 -7.26 18.76
CA PRO A 27 -13.97 -6.17 18.89
C PRO A 27 -12.62 -6.55 18.25
N LEU A 28 -12.03 -5.58 17.53
CA LEU A 28 -10.75 -5.76 16.85
C LEU A 28 -9.62 -5.07 17.59
N HIS A 29 -8.44 -5.66 17.46
CA HIS A 29 -7.16 -5.06 17.84
C HIS A 29 -6.07 -5.47 16.84
N VAL A 30 -4.89 -4.89 16.96
CA VAL A 30 -3.72 -5.22 16.16
C VAL A 30 -2.85 -6.24 16.90
N GLU A 31 -2.50 -7.34 16.22
CA GLU A 31 -1.49 -8.29 16.67
C GLU A 31 -0.46 -8.51 15.57
N GLY A 32 0.75 -7.95 15.78
CA GLY A 32 1.78 -7.93 14.77
C GLY A 32 1.31 -7.20 13.51
N ARG A 33 1.27 -7.90 12.38
CA ARG A 33 0.80 -7.32 11.12
C ARG A 33 -0.66 -7.61 10.78
N HIS A 34 -1.45 -8.10 11.72
CA HIS A 34 -2.83 -8.52 11.48
C HIS A 34 -3.84 -7.75 12.32
N LEU A 35 -5.05 -7.64 11.78
CA LEU A 35 -6.25 -7.34 12.57
C LEU A 35 -6.75 -8.64 13.17
N VAL A 36 -7.01 -8.65 14.47
CA VAL A 36 -7.39 -9.85 15.21
C VAL A 36 -8.64 -9.57 16.03
N ASP A 37 -9.57 -10.52 16.04
CA ASP A 37 -10.76 -10.48 16.89
C ASP A 37 -10.45 -10.97 18.34
N ASP A 38 -11.40 -10.84 19.25
CA ASP A 38 -11.27 -11.28 20.64
C ASP A 38 -11.23 -12.82 20.82
N GLU A 39 -11.43 -13.59 19.74
CA GLU A 39 -11.19 -15.04 19.69
C GLU A 39 -9.78 -15.40 19.17
N GLY A 40 -8.99 -14.42 18.77
CA GLY A 40 -7.65 -14.61 18.20
C GLY A 40 -7.61 -14.94 16.72
N ASN A 41 -8.71 -14.73 15.98
CA ASN A 41 -8.75 -14.96 14.54
C ASN A 41 -8.41 -13.69 13.77
N CYS A 42 -7.67 -13.83 12.67
CA CYS A 42 -7.45 -12.76 11.71
C CYS A 42 -8.77 -12.32 11.06
N VAL A 43 -8.93 -11.01 10.95
CA VAL A 43 -10.12 -10.41 10.33
C VAL A 43 -9.70 -9.55 9.14
N ARG A 44 -10.40 -9.73 8.02
CA ARG A 44 -10.28 -8.86 6.84
C ARG A 44 -11.50 -7.95 6.78
N MET A 45 -11.30 -6.64 6.87
CA MET A 45 -12.36 -5.67 6.65
C MET A 45 -12.68 -5.56 5.16
N ARG A 46 -13.96 -5.55 4.83
CA ARG A 46 -14.55 -5.50 3.50
C ARG A 46 -15.46 -4.28 3.44
N GLY A 47 -14.99 -3.21 2.86
CA GLY A 47 -15.60 -1.92 3.08
C GLY A 47 -16.07 -1.18 1.84
N ILE A 48 -16.80 -0.13 2.13
CA ILE A 48 -17.13 0.94 1.20
C ILE A 48 -16.95 2.29 1.89
N MET A 49 -16.88 3.37 1.10
CA MET A 49 -16.89 4.74 1.61
C MET A 49 -18.30 5.32 1.51
N TYR A 50 -18.81 5.89 2.59
CA TYR A 50 -20.04 6.65 2.57
C TYR A 50 -20.19 7.55 3.80
N GLY A 51 -20.71 8.76 3.61
CA GLY A 51 -20.88 9.74 4.69
C GLY A 51 -22.11 10.63 4.51
N PRO A 52 -22.55 11.31 5.58
CA PRO A 52 -23.79 12.06 5.60
C PRO A 52 -23.66 13.44 4.95
N HIS A 53 -23.36 13.50 3.65
CA HIS A 53 -23.31 14.73 2.87
C HIS A 53 -24.47 14.78 1.85
N PRO A 54 -25.38 15.79 1.88
CA PRO A 54 -26.55 15.80 1.01
C PRO A 54 -26.24 15.69 -0.47
N PHE A 55 -25.22 16.41 -0.92
CA PHE A 55 -24.79 16.38 -2.33
C PHE A 55 -24.36 14.97 -2.78
N PHE A 56 -23.48 14.32 -2.02
CA PHE A 56 -23.02 12.96 -2.33
C PHE A 56 -24.12 11.90 -2.15
N ASN A 57 -25.16 12.20 -1.38
CA ASN A 57 -26.33 11.33 -1.22
C ASN A 57 -27.46 11.69 -2.17
N HIS A 58 -27.21 12.49 -3.20
CA HIS A 58 -28.21 12.93 -4.19
C HIS A 58 -29.47 13.54 -3.56
N ASP A 59 -29.33 14.23 -2.42
CA ASP A 59 -30.42 14.81 -1.63
C ASP A 59 -31.54 13.82 -1.23
N ARG A 60 -31.29 12.49 -1.24
CA ARG A 60 -32.29 11.45 -0.96
C ARG A 60 -32.94 11.58 0.42
N TRP A 61 -32.22 12.11 1.40
CA TRP A 61 -32.77 12.42 2.72
C TRP A 61 -33.08 13.92 2.90
N GLY A 62 -32.83 14.72 1.90
CA GLY A 62 -32.99 16.17 1.89
C GLY A 62 -31.75 16.89 2.42
N SER A 63 -31.75 18.22 2.25
CA SER A 63 -30.70 19.12 2.74
C SER A 63 -31.17 19.92 3.95
N GLY A 64 -30.24 20.52 4.68
CA GLY A 64 -30.50 21.37 5.85
C GLY A 64 -29.97 20.78 7.15
N TRP A 65 -30.06 21.59 8.20
CA TRP A 65 -29.39 21.33 9.48
C TRP A 65 -30.32 21.24 10.68
N SER A 66 -31.62 21.13 10.44
CA SER A 66 -32.62 21.02 11.50
C SER A 66 -32.64 19.63 12.14
N ASP A 67 -33.23 19.51 13.32
CA ASP A 67 -33.45 18.21 13.96
C ASP A 67 -34.30 17.27 13.07
N ALA A 68 -35.19 17.83 12.25
CA ALA A 68 -35.97 17.06 11.27
C ALA A 68 -35.07 16.49 10.14
N SER A 69 -34.08 17.27 9.67
CA SER A 69 -33.10 16.82 8.68
C SER A 69 -32.20 15.74 9.26
N VAL A 70 -31.72 15.91 10.50
CA VAL A 70 -30.93 14.88 11.23
C VAL A 70 -31.72 13.57 11.32
N LYS A 71 -33.00 13.63 11.73
CA LYS A 71 -33.85 12.45 11.82
C LYS A 71 -34.02 11.73 10.48
N LYS A 72 -34.21 12.48 9.39
CA LYS A 72 -34.28 11.90 8.04
C LYS A 72 -32.96 11.27 7.61
N CYS A 73 -31.84 11.93 7.88
CA CYS A 73 -30.51 11.42 7.59
C CYS A 73 -30.26 10.09 8.29
N LEU A 74 -30.54 10.03 9.61
CA LEU A 74 -30.39 8.80 10.38
C LEU A 74 -31.25 7.66 9.84
N ALA A 75 -32.53 7.95 9.52
CA ALA A 75 -33.44 6.95 8.95
C ALA A 75 -33.03 6.48 7.54
N TYR A 76 -32.39 7.35 6.76
CA TYR A 76 -31.84 7.00 5.46
C TYR A 76 -30.65 6.06 5.61
N PHE A 77 -29.68 6.41 6.46
CA PHE A 77 -28.50 5.60 6.68
C PHE A 77 -28.81 4.24 7.33
N ASP A 78 -29.80 4.16 8.19
CA ASP A 78 -30.27 2.89 8.75
C ASP A 78 -30.67 1.89 7.65
N LYS A 79 -31.39 2.35 6.61
CA LYS A 79 -31.70 1.54 5.43
C LYS A 79 -30.47 1.19 4.60
N VAL A 80 -29.56 2.15 4.42
CA VAL A 80 -28.30 1.92 3.69
C VAL A 80 -27.47 0.86 4.40
N PHE A 81 -27.31 0.96 5.73
CA PHE A 81 -26.56 -0.03 6.50
C PHE A 81 -27.20 -1.42 6.47
N THR A 82 -28.54 -1.47 6.53
CA THR A 82 -29.28 -2.73 6.33
C THR A 82 -28.96 -3.35 4.98
N ALA A 83 -28.96 -2.57 3.90
CA ALA A 83 -28.68 -3.06 2.56
C ALA A 83 -27.23 -3.56 2.42
N LEU A 84 -26.26 -2.80 2.93
CA LEU A 84 -24.84 -3.14 2.85
C LEU A 84 -24.48 -4.45 3.54
N THR A 85 -25.24 -4.83 4.57
CA THR A 85 -25.00 -6.03 5.37
C THR A 85 -25.99 -7.16 5.07
N ASP A 86 -26.83 -7.01 4.05
CA ASP A 86 -27.81 -8.03 3.68
C ASP A 86 -27.15 -9.21 2.93
N THR A 87 -26.61 -10.13 3.71
CA THR A 87 -26.01 -11.36 3.17
C THR A 87 -27.00 -12.27 2.45
N THR A 88 -28.31 -12.13 2.73
CA THR A 88 -29.35 -12.92 2.05
C THR A 88 -29.51 -12.51 0.60
N GLN A 89 -29.15 -11.28 0.27
CA GLN A 89 -29.11 -10.75 -1.10
C GLN A 89 -27.68 -10.64 -1.66
N GLY A 90 -26.68 -11.18 -0.95
CA GLY A 90 -25.30 -11.31 -1.45
C GLY A 90 -24.36 -10.17 -1.08
N SER A 91 -24.77 -9.19 -0.27
CA SER A 91 -23.88 -8.13 0.21
C SER A 91 -23.14 -8.56 1.49
N TYR A 92 -21.83 -8.63 1.41
CA TYR A 92 -20.96 -9.06 2.51
C TYR A 92 -20.05 -7.93 3.02
N VAL A 93 -20.49 -6.69 2.93
CA VAL A 93 -19.80 -5.53 3.50
C VAL A 93 -19.80 -5.65 5.02
N ASN A 94 -18.67 -5.40 5.67
CA ASN A 94 -18.54 -5.39 7.13
C ASN A 94 -17.80 -4.14 7.65
N MET A 95 -17.52 -3.15 6.79
CA MET A 95 -16.84 -1.93 7.17
C MET A 95 -17.38 -0.74 6.37
N ILE A 96 -17.46 0.40 7.01
CA ILE A 96 -17.72 1.68 6.36
C ILE A 96 -16.64 2.70 6.73
N ARG A 97 -16.06 3.36 5.72
CA ARG A 97 -15.24 4.55 5.93
C ARG A 97 -16.15 5.78 5.91
N MET A 98 -16.24 6.45 7.04
CA MET A 98 -17.14 7.58 7.24
C MET A 98 -16.35 8.86 7.52
N PRO A 99 -16.46 9.90 6.68
CA PRO A 99 -15.86 11.19 6.97
C PRO A 99 -16.67 11.94 8.04
N TRP A 100 -15.97 12.69 8.89
CA TRP A 100 -16.61 13.72 9.73
C TRP A 100 -16.96 14.92 8.86
N GLU A 101 -18.02 14.80 8.10
CA GLU A 101 -18.38 15.68 7.00
C GLU A 101 -18.44 17.16 7.35
N ALA A 102 -17.69 17.96 6.60
CA ALA A 102 -17.59 19.41 6.78
C ALA A 102 -18.94 20.13 6.65
N TYR A 103 -19.86 19.61 5.87
CA TYR A 103 -21.25 20.14 5.76
C TYR A 103 -21.88 20.39 7.14
N TRP A 104 -21.61 19.53 8.11
CA TRP A 104 -22.15 19.63 9.46
C TRP A 104 -21.26 20.42 10.42
N ASN A 105 -19.98 20.53 10.14
CA ASN A 105 -18.96 21.01 11.08
C ASN A 105 -18.52 22.47 10.85
N VAL A 106 -18.66 22.96 9.61
CA VAL A 106 -18.27 24.32 9.25
C VAL A 106 -19.41 25.31 9.39
N LYS A 107 -19.12 26.59 9.28
CA LYS A 107 -20.12 27.67 9.27
C LYS A 107 -21.13 27.41 8.14
N PRO A 108 -22.45 27.52 8.39
CA PRO A 108 -23.46 27.30 7.37
C PRO A 108 -23.27 28.23 6.16
N ASN A 109 -23.44 27.69 4.95
CA ASN A 109 -23.36 28.42 3.68
C ASN A 109 -22.01 29.10 3.41
N VAL A 110 -20.93 28.59 4.01
CA VAL A 110 -19.56 29.02 3.73
C VAL A 110 -18.85 27.92 2.95
N ALA A 111 -18.19 28.29 1.86
CA ALA A 111 -17.33 27.36 1.14
C ALA A 111 -16.13 26.96 2.02
N TYR A 112 -15.72 25.72 1.91
CA TYR A 112 -14.56 25.19 2.63
C TYR A 112 -13.71 24.35 1.67
N SER A 113 -12.41 24.35 1.86
CA SER A 113 -11.50 23.51 1.06
C SER A 113 -10.14 23.37 1.73
N GLY A 114 -9.48 22.25 1.43
CA GLY A 114 -8.09 22.02 1.82
C GLY A 114 -7.87 22.15 3.33
N THR A 115 -6.92 22.97 3.72
CA THR A 115 -6.50 23.20 5.10
C THR A 115 -7.09 24.46 5.74
N ASP A 116 -8.09 25.09 5.12
CA ASP A 116 -8.72 26.30 5.67
C ASP A 116 -9.61 25.99 6.87
N THR A 117 -9.01 25.93 8.05
CA THR A 117 -9.68 25.68 9.31
C THR A 117 -10.51 26.88 9.82
N SER A 118 -10.41 28.07 9.19
CA SER A 118 -11.16 29.26 9.59
C SER A 118 -12.67 29.14 9.42
N THR A 119 -13.11 28.21 8.59
CA THR A 119 -14.53 27.90 8.37
C THR A 119 -15.11 26.99 9.45
N TRP A 120 -14.29 26.27 10.19
CA TRP A 120 -14.73 25.33 11.21
C TRP A 120 -15.46 26.01 12.38
N MET A 121 -16.47 25.36 12.90
CA MET A 121 -17.30 25.90 13.97
C MET A 121 -17.48 24.84 15.06
N GLU A 122 -16.64 24.90 16.11
CA GLU A 122 -16.58 23.89 17.17
C GLU A 122 -17.94 23.59 17.82
N THR A 123 -18.73 24.64 18.13
CA THR A 123 -20.03 24.45 18.73
C THR A 123 -20.99 23.67 17.86
N ARG A 124 -20.88 23.85 16.55
CA ARG A 124 -21.65 23.11 15.54
C ARG A 124 -21.14 21.69 15.39
N ALA A 125 -19.82 21.52 15.30
CA ALA A 125 -19.19 20.22 15.20
C ALA A 125 -19.55 19.34 16.40
N LYS A 126 -19.44 19.84 17.63
CA LYS A 126 -19.87 19.15 18.85
C LYS A 126 -21.35 18.79 18.85
N MET A 127 -22.20 19.73 18.45
CA MET A 127 -23.64 19.50 18.40
C MET A 127 -24.02 18.37 17.44
N PHE A 128 -23.43 18.34 16.23
CA PHE A 128 -23.73 17.29 15.26
C PHE A 128 -22.94 16.00 15.51
N LEU A 129 -21.82 16.07 16.22
CA LEU A 129 -21.20 14.86 16.73
C LEU A 129 -22.19 14.09 17.59
N ASP A 130 -22.81 14.77 18.57
CA ASP A 130 -23.79 14.15 19.47
C ASP A 130 -25.09 13.74 18.80
N LYS A 131 -25.64 14.59 17.91
CA LYS A 131 -26.96 14.40 17.34
C LYS A 131 -26.98 13.53 16.08
N LEU A 132 -25.88 13.46 15.35
CA LEU A 132 -25.82 12.79 14.05
C LEU A 132 -24.74 11.72 13.99
N PHE A 133 -23.45 12.09 14.15
CA PHE A 133 -22.36 11.16 13.86
C PHE A 133 -22.27 10.01 14.86
N ILE A 134 -22.38 10.27 16.17
CA ILE A 134 -22.41 9.20 17.16
C ILE A 134 -23.59 8.25 16.92
N PRO A 135 -24.84 8.71 16.73
CA PRO A 135 -25.95 7.84 16.37
C PRO A 135 -25.75 7.08 15.06
N LEU A 136 -25.12 7.67 14.03
CA LEU A 136 -24.77 6.97 12.79
C LEU A 136 -23.74 5.86 13.03
N ILE A 137 -22.71 6.15 13.80
CA ILE A 137 -21.67 5.18 14.15
C ILE A 137 -22.27 4.00 14.92
N GLU A 138 -23.10 4.29 15.92
CA GLU A 138 -23.81 3.25 16.68
C GLU A 138 -24.75 2.41 15.80
N SER A 139 -25.47 3.06 14.90
CA SER A 139 -26.31 2.35 13.92
C SER A 139 -25.47 1.47 13.00
N ALA A 140 -24.35 1.97 12.45
CA ALA A 140 -23.46 1.16 11.63
C ALA A 140 -22.94 -0.07 12.39
N VAL A 141 -22.47 0.11 13.61
CA VAL A 141 -21.98 -0.99 14.46
C VAL A 141 -23.10 -2.00 14.75
N SER A 142 -24.32 -1.53 15.05
CA SER A 142 -25.46 -2.42 15.29
C SER A 142 -25.88 -3.25 14.08
N HIS A 143 -25.63 -2.75 12.87
CA HIS A 143 -25.84 -3.47 11.60
C HIS A 143 -24.67 -4.40 11.22
N GLY A 144 -23.59 -4.47 12.00
CA GLY A 144 -22.45 -5.32 11.70
C GLY A 144 -21.38 -4.66 10.83
N LEU A 145 -21.25 -3.35 10.89
CA LEU A 145 -20.22 -2.58 10.20
C LEU A 145 -19.19 -2.03 11.16
N TYR A 146 -17.91 -2.37 10.98
CA TYR A 146 -16.81 -1.61 11.57
C TYR A 146 -16.78 -0.22 10.96
N VAL A 147 -16.44 0.78 11.78
CA VAL A 147 -16.38 2.17 11.31
C VAL A 147 -14.94 2.67 11.30
N VAL A 148 -14.50 3.14 10.14
CA VAL A 148 -13.25 3.90 9.98
C VAL A 148 -13.64 5.36 9.86
N PHE A 149 -13.33 6.14 10.87
CA PHE A 149 -13.72 7.54 10.96
C PHE A 149 -12.54 8.44 10.61
N ARG A 150 -12.71 9.35 9.66
CA ARG A 150 -11.68 10.27 9.22
C ARG A 150 -12.03 11.73 9.52
N PRO A 151 -11.02 12.66 9.62
CA PRO A 151 -11.25 14.04 10.01
C PRO A 151 -12.06 14.84 8.98
N THR A 152 -12.44 16.05 9.38
CA THR A 152 -13.38 16.92 8.66
C THR A 152 -12.93 17.30 7.26
N TYR A 153 -11.65 17.66 7.10
CA TYR A 153 -11.14 18.13 5.82
C TYR A 153 -10.49 16.97 5.04
N GLY A 154 -10.76 16.94 3.74
CA GLY A 154 -10.08 16.05 2.78
C GLY A 154 -8.76 16.67 2.33
N ASN A 155 -8.25 16.28 1.28
CA ASN A 155 -7.13 16.76 0.46
C ASN A 155 -6.38 18.01 0.95
N PRO A 156 -5.47 17.95 1.94
CA PRO A 156 -4.80 19.12 2.47
C PRO A 156 -3.74 19.69 1.52
N GLY A 157 -3.32 18.94 0.49
CA GLY A 157 -2.19 19.30 -0.35
C GLY A 157 -0.86 19.21 0.41
N ASP A 158 0.01 20.19 0.20
CA ASP A 158 1.29 20.31 0.88
C ASP A 158 1.10 20.88 2.30
N ILE A 159 1.68 20.23 3.30
CA ILE A 159 1.55 20.57 4.72
C ILE A 159 2.92 20.63 5.41
N GLN A 160 2.98 21.27 6.58
CA GLN A 160 4.23 21.46 7.31
C GLN A 160 4.06 21.12 8.80
N VAL A 161 5.05 20.46 9.37
CA VAL A 161 5.10 20.16 10.81
C VAL A 161 4.96 21.44 11.63
N GLY A 162 3.99 21.44 12.55
CA GLY A 162 3.68 22.57 13.42
C GLY A 162 2.76 23.64 12.79
N ASP A 163 2.23 23.40 11.60
CA ASP A 163 1.25 24.29 10.98
C ASP A 163 -0.09 24.33 11.73
N ASP A 164 -0.95 25.25 11.33
CA ASP A 164 -2.25 25.40 12.00
C ASP A 164 -3.21 24.25 11.69
N TYR A 165 -3.00 23.58 10.54
CA TYR A 165 -3.80 22.42 10.19
C TYR A 165 -3.46 21.20 11.07
N GLN A 166 -2.18 20.92 11.35
CA GLN A 166 -1.79 19.88 12.30
C GLN A 166 -2.38 20.13 13.71
N LYS A 167 -2.31 21.36 14.19
CA LYS A 167 -2.91 21.74 15.48
C LYS A 167 -4.42 21.52 15.50
N HIS A 168 -5.08 21.88 14.40
CA HIS A 168 -6.51 21.67 14.23
C HIS A 168 -6.87 20.19 14.25
N LEU A 169 -6.14 19.36 13.52
CA LEU A 169 -6.34 17.90 13.53
C LEU A 169 -6.16 17.32 14.95
N CYS A 170 -5.13 17.72 15.67
CA CYS A 170 -4.97 17.30 17.08
C CYS A 170 -6.18 17.71 17.93
N HIS A 171 -6.74 18.90 17.71
CA HIS A 171 -7.94 19.34 18.40
C HIS A 171 -9.19 18.51 18.02
N GLU A 172 -9.41 18.25 16.74
CA GLU A 172 -10.50 17.36 16.29
C GLU A 172 -10.37 15.97 16.90
N TRP A 173 -9.18 15.38 16.85
CA TRP A 173 -8.92 14.06 17.44
C TRP A 173 -9.11 14.04 18.96
N GLN A 174 -8.75 15.12 19.67
CA GLN A 174 -9.03 15.22 21.10
C GLN A 174 -10.54 15.19 21.38
N LEU A 175 -11.34 15.94 20.60
CA LEU A 175 -12.79 15.96 20.77
C LEU A 175 -13.44 14.59 20.55
N LEU A 176 -12.99 13.88 19.54
CA LEU A 176 -13.49 12.54 19.20
C LEU A 176 -13.03 11.51 20.24
N ALA A 177 -11.74 11.47 20.54
CA ALA A 177 -11.13 10.46 21.39
C ALA A 177 -11.59 10.53 22.86
N GLN A 178 -11.91 11.72 23.37
CA GLN A 178 -12.46 11.89 24.72
C GLN A 178 -13.96 11.59 24.84
N HIS A 179 -14.65 11.36 23.71
CA HIS A 179 -16.11 11.14 23.73
C HIS A 179 -16.43 9.75 24.30
N PRO A 180 -17.19 9.64 25.43
CA PRO A 180 -17.35 8.37 26.13
C PRO A 180 -18.05 7.28 25.33
N ARG A 181 -18.98 7.65 24.42
CA ARG A 181 -19.65 6.68 23.54
C ARG A 181 -18.68 6.12 22.48
N LEU A 182 -17.72 6.92 21.98
CA LEU A 182 -16.68 6.44 21.07
C LEU A 182 -15.68 5.55 21.79
N GLN A 183 -15.29 5.91 23.02
CA GLN A 183 -14.44 5.04 23.84
C GLN A 183 -15.09 3.68 24.11
N ALA A 184 -16.41 3.66 24.37
CA ALA A 184 -17.16 2.42 24.56
C ALA A 184 -17.26 1.55 23.28
N LEU A 185 -16.98 2.12 22.11
CA LEU A 185 -17.02 1.46 20.80
C LEU A 185 -15.62 1.24 20.22
N SER A 186 -14.55 1.43 20.96
CA SER A 186 -13.18 1.41 20.47
C SER A 186 -12.74 0.09 19.79
N GLY A 187 -13.38 -1.03 20.14
CA GLY A 187 -13.16 -2.30 19.41
C GLY A 187 -13.84 -2.38 18.04
N TYR A 188 -14.73 -1.44 17.71
CA TYR A 188 -15.52 -1.44 16.48
C TYR A 188 -15.30 -0.19 15.62
N VAL A 189 -14.76 0.86 16.24
CA VAL A 189 -14.47 2.15 15.61
C VAL A 189 -12.98 2.37 15.61
N SER A 190 -12.45 2.82 14.50
CA SER A 190 -11.05 3.16 14.31
C SER A 190 -10.90 4.56 13.70
N PHE A 191 -9.76 5.20 13.89
CA PHE A 191 -9.50 6.55 13.43
C PHE A 191 -8.44 6.57 12.33
N GLU A 192 -8.77 7.16 11.19
CA GLU A 192 -7.84 7.44 10.10
C GLU A 192 -7.34 8.89 10.24
N LEU A 193 -6.05 9.07 10.54
CA LEU A 193 -5.51 10.34 11.05
C LEU A 193 -5.66 11.51 10.09
N LEU A 194 -5.52 11.28 8.78
CA LEU A 194 -5.42 12.33 7.79
C LEU A 194 -5.75 11.75 6.41
N ASN A 195 -6.38 12.54 5.54
CA ASN A 195 -6.66 12.16 4.16
C ASN A 195 -5.70 12.85 3.18
N GLU A 196 -4.98 12.08 2.39
CA GLU A 196 -4.23 12.46 1.18
C GLU A 196 -3.28 13.68 1.27
N PRO A 197 -2.34 13.73 2.20
CA PRO A 197 -1.29 14.73 2.13
C PRO A 197 -0.39 14.47 0.91
N THR A 198 -0.01 15.53 0.20
CA THR A 198 0.90 15.41 -0.95
C THR A 198 2.34 15.43 -0.53
N VAL A 199 2.84 16.54 -0.01
CA VAL A 199 4.18 16.67 0.56
C VAL A 199 4.07 17.10 2.01
N ILE A 200 4.95 16.54 2.86
CA ILE A 200 5.05 16.95 4.26
C ILE A 200 6.43 17.54 4.50
N PHE A 201 6.45 18.82 4.84
CA PHE A 201 7.68 19.55 5.18
C PHE A 201 7.95 19.47 6.68
N ASP A 202 9.23 19.53 7.07
CA ASP A 202 9.62 19.70 8.46
C ASP A 202 9.37 21.15 8.94
N GLU A 203 9.71 21.43 10.18
CA GLU A 203 9.51 22.75 10.82
C GLU A 203 10.25 23.90 10.11
N ASN A 204 11.22 23.57 9.27
CA ASN A 204 12.04 24.51 8.51
C ASN A 204 11.62 24.61 7.03
N GLY A 205 10.51 24.01 6.64
CA GLY A 205 10.03 23.98 5.27
C GLY A 205 10.84 23.08 4.33
N LYS A 206 11.49 22.03 4.86
CA LYS A 206 12.26 21.06 4.06
C LYS A 206 11.57 19.71 4.04
N GLU A 207 11.56 19.05 2.91
CA GLU A 207 11.16 17.66 2.82
C GLU A 207 12.26 16.77 3.44
N THR A 208 11.93 16.09 4.53
CA THR A 208 12.81 15.17 5.25
C THR A 208 12.11 13.86 5.55
N THR A 209 12.86 12.78 5.73
CA THR A 209 12.28 11.48 6.09
C THR A 209 11.62 11.46 7.48
N ALA A 210 11.95 12.43 8.35
CA ALA A 210 11.35 12.55 9.67
C ALA A 210 10.04 13.35 9.68
N ALA A 211 9.78 14.14 8.63
CA ALA A 211 8.63 15.05 8.60
C ALA A 211 7.29 14.30 8.70
N LEU A 212 7.15 13.17 8.00
CA LEU A 212 5.94 12.35 8.03
C LEU A 212 5.61 11.89 9.47
N ALA A 213 6.57 11.26 10.15
CA ALA A 213 6.35 10.80 11.52
C ALA A 213 6.11 11.96 12.49
N LYS A 214 6.84 13.06 12.37
CA LYS A 214 6.64 14.26 13.19
C LYS A 214 5.28 14.91 12.97
N TYR A 215 4.69 14.75 11.80
CA TYR A 215 3.34 15.25 11.54
C TYR A 215 2.28 14.36 12.16
N MET A 216 2.44 13.03 12.09
CA MET A 216 1.43 12.07 12.56
C MET A 216 1.50 11.83 14.07
N GLN A 217 2.69 11.81 14.66
CA GLN A 217 2.88 11.45 16.08
C GLN A 217 2.05 12.29 17.07
N PRO A 218 1.96 13.64 16.95
CA PRO A 218 1.14 14.43 17.86
C PRO A 218 -0.34 14.07 17.86
N MET A 219 -0.88 13.61 16.73
CA MET A 219 -2.27 13.15 16.65
C MET A 219 -2.44 11.82 17.39
N ILE A 220 -1.52 10.86 17.23
CA ILE A 220 -1.51 9.58 17.96
C ILE A 220 -1.45 9.85 19.47
N ASP A 221 -0.51 10.69 19.90
CA ASP A 221 -0.33 11.04 21.32
C ASP A 221 -1.58 11.70 21.90
N THR A 222 -2.23 12.57 21.13
CA THR A 222 -3.48 13.24 21.51
C THR A 222 -4.61 12.22 21.71
N ILE A 223 -4.81 11.32 20.75
CA ILE A 223 -5.84 10.27 20.81
C ILE A 223 -5.65 9.38 22.05
N ARG A 224 -4.41 8.93 22.28
CA ARG A 224 -4.10 8.05 23.42
C ARG A 224 -4.22 8.78 24.76
N THR A 225 -3.76 10.03 24.84
CA THR A 225 -3.91 10.87 26.04
C THR A 225 -5.37 11.14 26.35
N ALA A 226 -6.22 11.27 25.34
CA ALA A 226 -7.66 11.47 25.51
C ALA A 226 -8.42 10.20 25.92
N GLY A 227 -7.77 9.02 25.94
CA GLY A 227 -8.30 7.76 26.48
C GLY A 227 -8.99 6.85 25.47
N PHE A 228 -8.83 7.08 24.18
CA PHE A 228 -9.30 6.15 23.15
C PHE A 228 -8.24 5.06 22.90
N ASP A 229 -8.62 3.80 23.02
CA ASP A 229 -7.74 2.63 22.87
C ASP A 229 -7.96 1.84 21.58
N GLY A 230 -8.92 2.24 20.73
CA GLY A 230 -9.19 1.63 19.44
C GLY A 230 -8.04 1.79 18.43
N ILE A 231 -8.19 1.13 17.29
CA ILE A 231 -7.17 1.13 16.22
C ILE A 231 -7.00 2.54 15.63
N ILE A 232 -5.76 2.92 15.41
CA ILE A 232 -5.37 4.13 14.68
C ILE A 232 -4.76 3.73 13.34
N TRP A 233 -5.19 4.38 12.27
CA TRP A 233 -4.65 4.24 10.92
C TRP A 233 -3.82 5.46 10.57
N SER A 234 -2.50 5.30 10.51
CA SER A 234 -1.58 6.38 10.14
C SER A 234 -1.50 6.51 8.61
N SER A 235 -1.47 7.73 8.13
CA SER A 235 -1.45 8.04 6.70
C SER A 235 -0.01 8.13 6.16
N GLY A 236 0.17 7.85 4.86
CA GLY A 236 1.39 8.11 4.11
C GLY A 236 1.36 9.48 3.44
N LYS A 237 2.46 9.85 2.78
CA LYS A 237 2.53 11.01 1.88
C LYS A 237 2.18 10.63 0.44
N ALA A 238 2.23 11.61 -0.50
CA ALA A 238 1.93 11.43 -1.91
C ALA A 238 0.55 10.77 -2.11
N PHE A 239 -0.51 11.40 -1.60
CA PHE A 239 -1.89 10.91 -1.62
C PHE A 239 -2.04 9.55 -0.92
N GLN A 240 -1.41 9.37 0.23
CA GLN A 240 -1.40 8.11 1.00
C GLN A 240 -0.88 6.89 0.22
N SER A 241 0.05 7.11 -0.71
CA SER A 241 0.65 6.04 -1.51
C SER A 241 2.09 5.68 -1.11
N GLN A 242 2.76 6.47 -0.26
CA GLN A 242 4.17 6.30 0.10
C GLN A 242 4.40 6.31 1.61
N PHE A 243 5.01 5.21 2.12
CA PHE A 243 5.22 4.95 3.56
C PHE A 243 6.69 4.67 3.91
N ARG A 244 7.60 4.77 2.96
CA ARG A 244 9.02 4.41 3.15
C ARG A 244 9.73 5.22 4.23
N ASP A 245 9.27 6.42 4.52
CA ASP A 245 9.85 7.28 5.54
C ASP A 245 9.71 6.66 6.94
N TYR A 246 8.67 5.88 7.19
CA TYR A 246 8.48 5.18 8.46
C TYR A 246 9.53 4.10 8.74
N LEU A 247 10.22 3.56 7.73
CA LEU A 247 11.34 2.65 7.95
C LEU A 247 12.51 3.30 8.72
N LYS A 248 12.68 4.61 8.56
CA LYS A 248 13.77 5.36 9.21
C LYS A 248 13.29 6.09 10.45
N THR A 249 12.06 6.56 10.43
CA THR A 249 11.46 7.33 11.51
C THR A 249 10.03 6.83 11.71
N PRO A 250 9.84 5.72 12.43
CA PRO A 250 8.52 5.19 12.69
C PRO A 250 7.72 6.09 13.63
N VAL A 251 6.41 6.04 13.53
CA VAL A 251 5.52 6.51 14.59
C VAL A 251 5.43 5.46 15.69
N VAL A 252 5.11 5.90 16.91
CA VAL A 252 5.02 5.04 18.09
C VAL A 252 3.62 5.13 18.67
N ASP A 253 2.97 4.00 18.84
CA ASP A 253 1.74 3.87 19.61
C ASP A 253 2.02 3.06 20.89
N PRO A 254 1.82 3.63 22.09
CA PRO A 254 2.10 2.92 23.33
C PRO A 254 1.22 1.68 23.54
N LEU A 255 0.06 1.60 22.88
CA LEU A 255 -0.83 0.45 22.92
C LEU A 255 -0.53 -0.59 21.84
N GLN A 256 0.37 -0.30 20.90
CA GLN A 256 0.68 -1.15 19.74
C GLN A 256 -0.58 -1.50 18.92
N ASN A 257 -1.57 -0.60 18.89
CA ASN A 257 -2.85 -0.78 18.22
C ASN A 257 -2.95 0.16 17.01
N LEU A 258 -1.96 0.07 16.10
CA LEU A 258 -1.77 0.94 14.97
C LEU A 258 -1.59 0.15 13.67
N GLY A 259 -2.25 0.62 12.62
CA GLY A 259 -2.06 0.18 11.24
C GLY A 259 -1.86 1.38 10.31
N TYR A 260 -1.86 1.12 9.00
CA TYR A 260 -1.64 2.17 8.01
C TYR A 260 -2.77 2.21 6.98
N ALA A 261 -3.29 3.43 6.73
CA ALA A 261 -4.29 3.70 5.72
C ALA A 261 -3.61 4.04 4.39
N VAL A 262 -3.96 3.31 3.34
CA VAL A 262 -3.32 3.40 2.01
C VAL A 262 -4.38 3.68 0.96
N HIS A 263 -4.06 4.51 -0.03
CA HIS A 263 -4.87 4.71 -1.23
C HIS A 263 -4.26 4.01 -2.43
N VAL A 264 -5.10 3.39 -3.24
CA VAL A 264 -4.68 2.59 -4.40
C VAL A 264 -5.53 2.94 -5.61
N TYR A 265 -4.91 3.63 -6.56
CA TYR A 265 -5.58 3.98 -7.81
C TYR A 265 -4.81 3.48 -9.04
N PRO A 266 -5.48 3.27 -10.18
CA PRO A 266 -4.83 2.82 -11.41
C PRO A 266 -3.65 3.71 -11.81
N GLY A 267 -2.53 3.09 -12.16
CA GLY A 267 -1.31 3.79 -12.55
C GLY A 267 -0.34 4.16 -11.42
N TRP A 268 -0.70 3.94 -10.14
CA TRP A 268 0.18 4.30 -9.01
C TRP A 268 1.24 3.24 -8.71
N TYR A 269 0.82 1.99 -8.59
CA TYR A 269 1.72 0.86 -8.28
C TYR A 269 1.84 -0.12 -9.44
N CYS A 270 0.93 -0.05 -10.39
CA CYS A 270 0.86 -0.93 -11.55
C CYS A 270 0.37 -0.13 -12.76
N GLN A 271 0.63 -0.63 -13.94
CA GLN A 271 0.01 -0.08 -15.16
C GLN A 271 -1.51 -0.22 -15.08
N ASN A 272 -2.23 0.72 -15.69
CA ASN A 272 -3.69 0.77 -15.70
C ASN A 272 -4.31 0.25 -17.01
N ASP A 273 -3.60 -0.59 -17.72
CA ASP A 273 -3.96 -1.11 -19.04
C ASP A 273 -3.80 -2.64 -19.09
N ASP A 274 -3.84 -3.19 -20.29
CA ASP A 274 -3.68 -4.62 -20.56
C ASP A 274 -2.33 -5.22 -20.14
N THR A 275 -1.37 -4.38 -19.76
CA THR A 275 -0.05 -4.82 -19.28
C THR A 275 0.04 -4.90 -17.75
N ALA A 276 -1.08 -4.71 -17.03
CA ALA A 276 -1.13 -4.88 -15.60
C ALA A 276 -0.67 -6.29 -15.19
N ASP A 277 0.26 -6.35 -14.24
CA ASP A 277 0.90 -7.57 -13.78
C ASP A 277 0.88 -7.66 -12.26
N GLY A 278 0.33 -8.75 -11.72
CA GLY A 278 0.10 -8.91 -10.29
C GLY A 278 1.38 -9.02 -9.47
N GLU A 279 2.42 -9.69 -9.97
CA GLU A 279 3.71 -9.82 -9.28
C GLU A 279 4.42 -8.47 -9.20
N ARG A 280 4.38 -7.69 -10.27
CA ARG A 280 4.90 -6.32 -10.29
C ARG A 280 4.14 -5.40 -9.38
N PHE A 281 2.83 -5.49 -9.37
CA PHE A 281 2.00 -4.70 -8.48
C PHE A 281 2.33 -5.03 -7.01
N ALA A 282 2.34 -6.29 -6.64
CA ALA A 282 2.66 -6.72 -5.27
C ALA A 282 4.04 -6.22 -4.84
N SER A 283 5.04 -6.32 -5.70
CA SER A 283 6.38 -5.85 -5.43
C SER A 283 6.47 -4.32 -5.31
N SER A 284 5.82 -3.58 -6.22
CA SER A 284 5.76 -2.12 -6.19
C SER A 284 4.99 -1.62 -4.98
N PHE A 285 3.88 -2.27 -4.63
CA PHE A 285 3.11 -1.97 -3.43
C PHE A 285 3.98 -2.14 -2.17
N LYS A 286 4.62 -3.29 -2.01
CA LYS A 286 5.53 -3.55 -0.90
C LYS A 286 6.67 -2.54 -0.82
N TYR A 287 7.23 -2.16 -1.96
CA TYR A 287 8.30 -1.16 -2.00
C TYR A 287 7.84 0.21 -1.46
N ASN A 288 6.65 0.67 -1.81
CA ASN A 288 6.11 1.96 -1.38
C ASN A 288 5.44 1.90 -0.01
N VAL A 289 4.93 0.73 0.38
CA VAL A 289 4.22 0.46 1.65
C VAL A 289 4.95 -0.63 2.46
N PRO A 290 6.24 -0.46 2.77
CA PRO A 290 7.03 -1.52 3.43
C PRO A 290 6.58 -1.82 4.87
N VAL A 291 5.80 -0.94 5.47
CA VAL A 291 5.17 -1.11 6.80
C VAL A 291 4.23 -2.33 6.86
N LEU A 292 3.80 -2.85 5.71
CA LEU A 292 2.96 -4.06 5.62
C LEU A 292 3.64 -5.33 6.19
N ASP A 293 4.97 -5.32 6.33
CA ASP A 293 5.69 -6.46 6.93
C ASP A 293 5.50 -6.56 8.46
N GLU A 294 5.10 -5.46 9.11
CA GLU A 294 5.02 -5.37 10.57
C GLU A 294 3.67 -4.86 11.10
N SER A 295 2.80 -4.36 10.21
CA SER A 295 1.52 -3.76 10.60
C SER A 295 0.40 -4.12 9.62
N PRO A 296 -0.87 -4.12 10.07
CA PRO A 296 -2.00 -4.28 9.17
C PRO A 296 -2.15 -3.07 8.25
N ILE A 297 -2.61 -3.32 7.05
CA ILE A 297 -2.90 -2.31 6.04
C ILE A 297 -4.41 -2.25 5.81
N LEU A 298 -4.92 -1.03 5.72
CA LEU A 298 -6.28 -0.76 5.27
C LEU A 298 -6.22 0.13 4.02
N VAL A 299 -6.68 -0.38 2.89
CA VAL A 299 -6.91 0.44 1.72
C VAL A 299 -8.22 1.19 1.93
N THR A 300 -8.09 2.50 2.20
CA THR A 300 -9.20 3.39 2.55
C THR A 300 -9.76 4.16 1.36
N GLU A 301 -9.06 4.16 0.24
CA GLU A 301 -9.59 4.55 -1.07
C GLU A 301 -9.00 3.67 -2.15
N GLN A 302 -9.84 3.14 -2.98
CA GLN A 302 -9.51 2.53 -4.24
C GLN A 302 -10.74 2.56 -5.14
N ASP A 303 -10.48 2.67 -6.42
CA ASP A 303 -11.50 2.50 -7.45
C ASP A 303 -10.83 2.26 -8.80
N TRP A 304 -11.47 1.51 -9.65
CA TRP A 304 -11.18 1.43 -11.07
C TRP A 304 -12.47 1.16 -11.82
N SER A 305 -12.54 1.71 -13.02
CA SER A 305 -13.60 1.35 -13.94
C SER A 305 -13.08 1.50 -15.37
N PRO A 306 -13.52 0.66 -16.30
CA PRO A 306 -13.14 0.80 -17.69
C PRO A 306 -13.69 2.12 -18.24
N ALA A 307 -12.92 2.76 -19.10
CA ALA A 307 -13.42 3.87 -19.90
C ALA A 307 -14.55 3.34 -20.77
N LYS A 308 -15.69 4.04 -20.77
CA LYS A 308 -16.80 3.68 -21.64
C LYS A 308 -16.48 4.11 -23.06
N GLU A 309 -16.34 3.14 -23.97
CA GLU A 309 -15.97 3.41 -25.35
C GLU A 309 -16.98 4.32 -26.03
N GLY A 310 -16.50 5.38 -26.68
CA GLY A 310 -17.32 6.34 -27.40
C GLY A 310 -18.12 7.33 -26.53
N GLU A 311 -18.09 7.21 -25.21
CA GLU A 311 -18.68 8.20 -24.31
C GLU A 311 -17.62 9.13 -23.72
N GLY A 312 -17.93 10.41 -23.67
CA GLY A 312 -17.08 11.45 -23.13
C GLY A 312 -17.54 12.83 -23.58
N LYS A 313 -16.83 13.85 -23.14
CA LYS A 313 -17.08 15.22 -23.53
C LYS A 313 -15.76 15.99 -23.65
N TYR A 314 -15.77 17.05 -24.43
CA TYR A 314 -14.67 17.99 -24.44
C TYR A 314 -14.73 18.86 -23.18
N ASN A 315 -13.61 19.01 -22.49
CA ASN A 315 -13.46 19.94 -21.38
C ASN A 315 -13.35 21.40 -21.89
N GLU A 316 -13.23 22.33 -20.98
CA GLU A 316 -13.08 23.75 -21.28
C GLU A 316 -11.80 24.11 -22.06
N PHE A 317 -10.83 23.18 -22.10
CA PHE A 317 -9.57 23.32 -22.84
C PHE A 317 -9.62 22.67 -24.23
N GLY A 318 -10.78 22.10 -24.62
CA GLY A 318 -10.95 21.39 -25.90
C GLY A 318 -10.34 19.99 -25.94
N GLU A 319 -10.00 19.41 -24.80
CA GLU A 319 -9.51 18.05 -24.70
C GLU A 319 -10.67 17.09 -24.51
N TRP A 320 -10.62 15.93 -25.19
CA TRP A 320 -11.61 14.88 -25.02
C TRP A 320 -11.39 14.15 -23.70
N VAL A 321 -12.39 14.18 -22.81
CA VAL A 321 -12.41 13.45 -21.56
C VAL A 321 -13.43 12.32 -21.68
N ALA A 322 -12.95 11.08 -21.66
CA ALA A 322 -13.80 9.91 -21.67
C ALA A 322 -14.69 9.86 -20.41
N SER A 323 -15.90 9.36 -20.54
CA SER A 323 -16.74 9.04 -19.40
C SER A 323 -16.21 7.79 -18.73
N ASN A 324 -15.69 7.95 -17.52
CA ASN A 324 -15.30 6.85 -16.67
C ASN A 324 -16.32 6.72 -15.54
N TYR A 325 -16.52 5.51 -15.07
CA TYR A 325 -17.08 5.25 -13.75
C TYR A 325 -15.90 5.25 -12.78
N GLY A 326 -15.99 5.91 -11.66
CA GLY A 326 -14.86 6.11 -10.78
C GLY A 326 -14.10 7.39 -11.02
N THR A 327 -13.43 7.87 -10.00
CA THR A 327 -13.00 9.25 -9.91
C THR A 327 -11.62 9.54 -10.47
N TRP A 328 -10.72 8.53 -10.57
CA TRP A 328 -9.30 8.79 -10.79
C TRP A 328 -8.63 7.84 -11.80
N GLY A 329 -9.28 6.80 -12.19
CA GLY A 329 -8.74 5.86 -13.14
C GLY A 329 -9.17 6.22 -14.57
N THR A 330 -8.24 6.38 -15.46
CA THR A 330 -8.52 6.08 -16.86
C THR A 330 -8.72 4.59 -16.91
N GLY A 331 -9.95 4.16 -17.15
CA GLY A 331 -10.40 2.82 -17.18
C GLY A 331 -9.35 1.75 -17.24
N SER A 332 -9.25 0.99 -16.20
CA SER A 332 -8.48 -0.22 -16.24
C SER A 332 -9.37 -1.35 -16.71
N THR A 333 -8.72 -2.32 -17.22
CA THR A 333 -9.33 -3.57 -17.65
C THR A 333 -9.45 -4.50 -16.44
N SER A 334 -10.15 -5.62 -16.63
CA SER A 334 -10.16 -6.73 -15.68
C SER A 334 -8.76 -7.19 -15.25
N LYS A 335 -7.72 -6.95 -16.06
CA LYS A 335 -6.33 -7.26 -15.71
C LYS A 335 -5.82 -6.43 -14.54
N TYR A 336 -6.16 -5.14 -14.46
CA TYR A 336 -5.80 -4.34 -13.28
C TYR A 336 -6.47 -4.89 -12.02
N GLY A 337 -7.75 -5.20 -12.07
CA GLY A 337 -8.48 -5.80 -10.96
C GLY A 337 -7.86 -7.13 -10.52
N MET A 338 -7.51 -8.00 -11.47
CA MET A 338 -6.84 -9.27 -11.17
C MET A 338 -5.44 -9.06 -10.57
N ALA A 339 -4.69 -8.06 -11.05
CA ALA A 339 -3.39 -7.71 -10.49
C ALA A 339 -3.53 -7.16 -9.06
N TYR A 340 -4.56 -6.35 -8.79
CA TYR A 340 -4.86 -5.89 -7.43
C TYR A 340 -5.27 -7.04 -6.51
N LYS A 341 -6.13 -7.95 -6.97
CA LYS A 341 -6.47 -9.15 -6.19
C LYS A 341 -5.24 -9.96 -5.83
N HIS A 342 -4.28 -10.08 -6.76
CA HIS A 342 -3.02 -10.76 -6.48
C HIS A 342 -2.24 -10.10 -5.32
N VAL A 343 -2.24 -8.76 -5.21
CA VAL A 343 -1.66 -8.06 -4.05
C VAL A 343 -2.33 -8.47 -2.74
N LEU A 344 -3.67 -8.46 -2.72
CA LEU A 344 -4.47 -8.78 -1.55
C LEU A 344 -4.29 -10.24 -1.11
N ASP A 345 -4.19 -11.15 -2.06
CA ASP A 345 -4.00 -12.60 -1.80
C ASP A 345 -2.56 -12.91 -1.38
N THR A 346 -1.58 -12.15 -1.89
CA THR A 346 -0.17 -12.33 -1.54
C THR A 346 0.12 -11.94 -0.10
N TYR A 347 -0.38 -10.77 0.32
CA TYR A 347 -0.02 -10.23 1.63
C TYR A 347 -1.00 -10.58 2.75
N LYS A 348 -2.24 -10.89 2.45
CA LYS A 348 -3.29 -11.38 3.36
C LYS A 348 -3.59 -10.56 4.63
N ASN A 349 -2.77 -9.57 4.95
CA ASN A 349 -2.97 -8.61 6.05
C ASN A 349 -3.50 -7.27 5.56
N ILE A 350 -4.05 -7.23 4.35
CA ILE A 350 -4.62 -6.04 3.73
C ILE A 350 -6.13 -6.16 3.75
N SER A 351 -6.77 -5.19 4.40
CA SER A 351 -8.20 -4.92 4.30
C SER A 351 -8.45 -3.87 3.23
N THR A 352 -9.61 -3.86 2.58
CA THR A 352 -9.89 -2.90 1.50
C THR A 352 -11.34 -2.47 1.46
N LEU A 353 -11.57 -1.24 1.02
CA LEU A 353 -12.87 -0.82 0.52
C LEU A 353 -12.91 -0.93 -1.02
N MET A 354 -14.12 -0.90 -1.59
CA MET A 354 -14.37 -1.04 -3.03
C MET A 354 -15.42 -0.02 -3.46
N GLY A 355 -14.98 1.23 -3.70
CA GLY A 355 -15.86 2.31 -4.13
C GLY A 355 -16.78 2.89 -3.04
N ASP A 356 -17.84 3.55 -3.46
CA ASP A 356 -18.86 4.12 -2.57
C ASP A 356 -20.18 3.33 -2.59
N ALA A 357 -21.17 3.78 -1.79
CA ALA A 357 -22.43 3.06 -1.67
C ALA A 357 -23.30 3.13 -2.94
N ASP A 358 -23.24 4.22 -3.71
CA ASP A 358 -23.99 4.35 -4.97
C ASP A 358 -23.39 3.49 -6.08
N GLU A 359 -22.08 3.25 -6.04
CA GLU A 359 -21.42 2.30 -6.92
C GLU A 359 -21.69 0.85 -6.49
N TRP A 360 -21.70 0.61 -5.17
CA TRP A 360 -21.95 -0.72 -4.62
C TRP A 360 -23.37 -1.21 -4.89
N MET A 361 -24.38 -0.33 -4.77
CA MET A 361 -25.78 -0.70 -4.93
C MET A 361 -26.62 0.39 -5.57
N ASP A 362 -27.68 0.00 -6.27
CA ASP A 362 -28.78 0.88 -6.68
C ASP A 362 -29.61 1.24 -5.44
N ILE A 363 -29.22 2.34 -4.78
CA ILE A 363 -29.87 2.80 -3.56
C ILE A 363 -31.35 3.13 -3.80
N ASP A 364 -31.69 3.72 -4.93
CA ASP A 364 -33.06 4.11 -5.23
C ASP A 364 -33.96 2.89 -5.40
N GLN A 365 -33.48 1.82 -6.02
CA GLN A 365 -34.20 0.55 -6.10
C GLN A 365 -34.42 -0.05 -4.71
N TYR A 366 -33.33 -0.09 -3.88
CA TYR A 366 -33.44 -0.63 -2.54
C TYR A 366 -34.42 0.16 -1.66
N LEU A 367 -34.38 1.49 -1.71
CA LEU A 367 -35.33 2.35 -0.97
C LEU A 367 -36.78 2.17 -1.41
N LYS A 368 -36.97 1.79 -2.67
CA LYS A 368 -38.31 1.60 -3.25
C LYS A 368 -38.98 0.30 -2.80
N ASP A 369 -38.27 -0.82 -2.84
CA ASP A 369 -38.87 -2.13 -2.62
C ASP A 369 -38.00 -3.14 -1.85
N GLY A 370 -36.83 -2.73 -1.36
CA GLY A 370 -35.90 -3.58 -0.61
C GLY A 370 -35.09 -4.56 -1.47
N THR A 371 -35.16 -4.45 -2.80
CA THR A 371 -34.35 -5.29 -3.70
C THR A 371 -32.95 -4.73 -3.83
N LEU A 372 -31.96 -5.54 -3.50
CA LEU A 372 -30.55 -5.18 -3.62
C LEU A 372 -30.04 -5.52 -5.02
N LYS A 373 -29.54 -4.52 -5.71
CA LYS A 373 -28.87 -4.62 -7.00
C LYS A 373 -27.53 -3.91 -6.95
N MET A 374 -26.55 -4.34 -7.75
CA MET A 374 -25.33 -3.56 -7.97
C MET A 374 -25.64 -2.20 -8.61
N GLY A 375 -24.97 -1.16 -8.13
CA GLY A 375 -25.14 0.20 -8.64
C GLY A 375 -24.63 0.37 -10.08
N LEU A 376 -23.58 -0.36 -10.44
CA LEU A 376 -22.96 -0.35 -11.78
C LEU A 376 -23.26 -1.64 -12.56
N GLU A 377 -24.52 -2.01 -12.67
CA GLU A 377 -24.94 -3.21 -13.40
C GLU A 377 -24.51 -3.16 -14.88
N GLY A 378 -23.99 -4.27 -15.38
CA GLY A 378 -23.53 -4.41 -16.78
C GLY A 378 -22.04 -4.04 -17.00
N TYR A 379 -21.31 -3.71 -15.95
CA TYR A 379 -19.87 -3.42 -16.01
C TYR A 379 -19.07 -4.43 -15.20
N GLU A 380 -18.86 -5.60 -15.78
CA GLU A 380 -18.20 -6.74 -15.13
C GLU A 380 -16.74 -6.47 -14.75
N GLU A 381 -16.15 -5.41 -15.28
CA GLU A 381 -14.75 -5.03 -15.04
C GLU A 381 -14.57 -3.92 -13.97
N THR A 382 -15.64 -3.48 -13.33
CA THR A 382 -15.56 -2.44 -12.30
C THR A 382 -15.07 -2.98 -10.96
N SER A 383 -14.53 -2.09 -10.12
CA SER A 383 -14.13 -2.41 -8.75
C SER A 383 -15.30 -2.93 -7.93
N THR A 384 -16.47 -2.35 -8.09
CA THR A 384 -17.69 -2.75 -7.38
C THR A 384 -18.09 -4.19 -7.72
N TYR A 385 -18.08 -4.56 -9.00
CA TYR A 385 -18.38 -5.92 -9.42
C TYR A 385 -17.39 -6.94 -8.82
N ALA A 386 -16.10 -6.62 -8.90
CA ALA A 386 -15.06 -7.42 -8.26
C ALA A 386 -15.29 -7.50 -6.73
N GLY A 387 -15.63 -6.39 -6.10
CA GLY A 387 -15.93 -6.31 -4.67
C GLY A 387 -17.03 -7.26 -4.22
N TRP A 388 -18.13 -7.34 -4.96
CA TRP A 388 -19.22 -8.29 -4.65
C TRP A 388 -18.73 -9.73 -4.63
N GLN A 389 -17.92 -10.13 -5.61
CA GLN A 389 -17.35 -11.48 -5.68
C GLN A 389 -16.34 -11.74 -4.57
N TRP A 390 -15.39 -10.83 -4.36
CA TRP A 390 -14.31 -11.01 -3.39
C TRP A 390 -14.81 -10.95 -1.95
N PHE A 391 -15.77 -10.06 -1.64
CA PHE A 391 -16.34 -9.97 -0.30
C PHE A 391 -17.14 -11.21 0.07
N ASN A 392 -17.85 -11.81 -0.90
CA ASN A 392 -18.49 -13.11 -0.72
C ASN A 392 -17.43 -14.22 -0.48
N GLU A 393 -16.38 -14.29 -1.30
CA GLU A 393 -15.28 -15.25 -1.14
C GLU A 393 -14.67 -15.13 0.27
N TRP A 394 -14.25 -13.94 0.65
CA TRP A 394 -13.57 -13.71 1.95
C TRP A 394 -14.49 -13.86 3.17
N ALA A 395 -15.78 -13.65 3.02
CA ALA A 395 -16.73 -13.87 4.11
C ALA A 395 -16.87 -15.37 4.46
N HIS A 396 -16.53 -16.25 3.54
CA HIS A 396 -16.61 -17.70 3.69
C HIS A 396 -15.24 -18.37 3.86
N GLU A 397 -14.16 -17.60 3.90
CA GLU A 397 -12.83 -18.14 4.22
C GLU A 397 -12.81 -18.74 5.65
N PRO A 398 -12.04 -19.81 5.87
CA PRO A 398 -11.84 -20.34 7.21
C PRO A 398 -11.23 -19.27 8.13
N LYS A 399 -11.68 -19.22 9.38
CA LYS A 399 -11.04 -18.42 10.41
C LYS A 399 -9.65 -19.00 10.70
N VAL A 400 -8.64 -18.13 10.72
CA VAL A 400 -7.23 -18.48 10.94
C VAL A 400 -6.60 -17.51 11.93
N THR A 401 -5.66 -18.00 12.72
CA THR A 401 -4.86 -17.16 13.62
C THR A 401 -3.70 -16.49 12.87
N PRO A 402 -3.08 -15.43 13.44
CA PRO A 402 -1.86 -14.84 12.88
C PRO A 402 -0.76 -15.86 12.59
N ALA A 403 -0.54 -16.79 13.52
CA ALA A 403 0.49 -17.81 13.38
C ALA A 403 0.22 -18.78 12.20
N GLU A 404 -1.04 -19.10 11.95
CA GLU A 404 -1.44 -19.95 10.82
C GLU A 404 -1.31 -19.17 9.50
N LEU A 405 -1.70 -17.88 9.50
CA LEU A 405 -1.65 -17.05 8.30
C LEU A 405 -0.21 -16.72 7.87
N ASP A 406 0.68 -16.50 8.84
CA ASP A 406 2.09 -16.21 8.62
C ASP A 406 2.96 -17.46 8.43
N ARG A 407 2.34 -18.62 8.53
CA ARG A 407 3.04 -19.88 8.32
C ARG A 407 3.57 -19.97 6.91
N LEU A 408 4.89 -20.10 6.79
CA LEU A 408 5.52 -20.24 5.49
C LEU A 408 5.17 -21.61 4.88
N PRO A 409 4.91 -21.66 3.57
CA PRO A 409 4.57 -22.92 2.87
C PRO A 409 5.69 -23.98 2.89
N ASP A 410 6.87 -23.62 3.35
CA ASP A 410 8.13 -24.38 3.27
C ASP A 410 8.18 -25.63 4.16
N GLU A 411 7.24 -25.81 5.07
CA GLU A 411 7.17 -27.05 5.84
C GLU A 411 6.64 -28.23 5.00
N LEU A 412 6.18 -27.99 3.78
CA LEU A 412 5.46 -28.95 2.96
C LEU A 412 6.24 -29.48 1.74
N GLU A 413 7.35 -28.80 1.33
CA GLU A 413 8.07 -29.15 0.09
C GLU A 413 9.43 -29.81 0.35
N PRO A 414 9.76 -30.91 -0.32
CA PRO A 414 11.07 -31.54 -0.21
C PRO A 414 12.15 -30.70 -0.90
N ASN A 415 13.38 -30.80 -0.38
CA ASN A 415 14.58 -30.22 -0.96
C ASN A 415 14.82 -30.73 -2.39
N THR A 416 14.52 -29.93 -3.40
CA THR A 416 14.69 -30.34 -4.79
C THR A 416 15.85 -29.60 -5.45
N THR A 417 16.83 -30.33 -5.91
CA THR A 417 17.87 -29.82 -6.81
C THR A 417 17.28 -29.73 -8.21
N LEU A 418 17.33 -28.55 -8.81
CA LEU A 418 16.89 -28.35 -10.19
C LEU A 418 18.04 -28.72 -11.13
N THR A 419 17.76 -29.48 -12.17
CA THR A 419 18.76 -30.07 -13.07
C THR A 419 18.56 -29.70 -14.52
N THR A 420 17.38 -29.23 -14.88
CA THR A 420 17.03 -28.80 -16.25
C THR A 420 16.72 -27.32 -16.31
N VAL A 421 16.93 -26.68 -17.47
CA VAL A 421 16.60 -25.27 -17.65
C VAL A 421 15.09 -25.06 -17.61
N GLU A 422 14.30 -26.05 -18.03
CA GLU A 422 12.85 -26.00 -17.92
C GLU A 422 12.39 -25.87 -16.45
N GLU A 423 13.00 -26.60 -15.53
CA GLU A 423 12.72 -26.47 -14.10
C GLU A 423 13.03 -25.04 -13.59
N LEU A 424 14.05 -24.35 -14.13
CA LEU A 424 14.33 -22.97 -13.79
C LEU A 424 13.25 -21.98 -14.29
N THR A 425 12.49 -22.37 -15.31
CA THR A 425 11.36 -21.55 -15.79
C THR A 425 10.07 -21.78 -15.02
N GLN A 426 9.94 -22.91 -14.35
CA GLN A 426 8.74 -23.28 -13.61
C GLN A 426 8.83 -22.94 -12.12
N ASN A 427 10.04 -22.91 -11.55
CA ASN A 427 10.26 -22.76 -10.12
C ASN A 427 11.01 -21.46 -9.77
N LEU A 428 10.73 -20.94 -8.58
CA LEU A 428 11.65 -20.00 -7.92
C LEU A 428 12.86 -20.79 -7.41
N PHE A 429 14.07 -20.31 -7.66
CA PHE A 429 15.28 -21.01 -7.30
C PHE A 429 16.36 -20.13 -6.71
N GLN A 430 17.26 -20.75 -5.96
CA GLN A 430 18.47 -20.17 -5.41
C GLN A 430 19.67 -20.69 -6.19
N MET A 431 20.69 -19.84 -6.35
CA MET A 431 21.93 -20.20 -7.01
C MET A 431 23.07 -20.32 -6.00
N ILE A 432 23.71 -21.50 -5.95
CA ILE A 432 24.79 -21.81 -5.01
C ILE A 432 26.02 -22.29 -5.80
N ASN A 433 27.19 -21.69 -5.50
CA ASN A 433 28.48 -22.16 -5.99
C ASN A 433 29.27 -22.82 -4.86
N GLY A 434 29.56 -24.11 -5.01
CA GLY A 434 30.19 -24.89 -3.96
C GLY A 434 29.29 -25.04 -2.73
N THR A 435 29.88 -25.08 -1.54
CA THR A 435 29.16 -25.23 -0.27
C THR A 435 28.94 -23.92 0.48
N SER A 436 29.41 -22.80 -0.04
CA SER A 436 29.54 -21.59 0.78
C SER A 436 29.20 -20.27 0.09
N ARG A 437 28.79 -20.28 -1.18
CA ARG A 437 28.53 -19.03 -1.91
C ARG A 437 27.13 -19.04 -2.52
N ILE A 438 26.30 -18.11 -2.08
CA ILE A 438 24.99 -17.85 -2.63
C ILE A 438 25.05 -16.59 -3.46
N PHE A 439 24.38 -16.60 -4.59
CA PHE A 439 24.14 -15.39 -5.36
C PHE A 439 22.93 -14.65 -4.79
N TYR A 440 23.10 -13.43 -4.36
CA TYR A 440 22.06 -12.65 -3.71
C TYR A 440 22.16 -11.17 -4.08
N LEU A 441 21.06 -10.48 -3.88
CA LEU A 441 20.95 -9.04 -3.99
C LEU A 441 21.16 -8.40 -2.63
N ASN A 442 22.10 -7.48 -2.54
CA ASN A 442 22.21 -6.61 -1.38
C ASN A 442 21.20 -5.48 -1.49
N THR A 443 20.24 -5.46 -0.58
CA THR A 443 19.18 -4.45 -0.51
C THR A 443 19.59 -3.19 0.25
N ALA A 444 20.85 -3.05 0.64
CA ALA A 444 21.32 -1.79 1.21
C ALA A 444 21.13 -0.68 0.18
N ASP A 445 20.29 0.30 0.56
CA ASP A 445 19.87 1.44 -0.23
C ASP A 445 21.09 2.26 -0.67
N GLN A 446 21.61 1.98 -1.84
CA GLN A 446 22.79 2.63 -2.39
C GLN A 446 22.43 3.32 -3.71
N GLY A 447 21.85 4.50 -3.57
CA GLY A 447 21.76 5.43 -4.68
C GLY A 447 20.87 4.98 -5.87
N GLY A 448 19.85 4.18 -5.64
CA GLY A 448 18.85 3.86 -6.65
C GLY A 448 19.14 2.66 -7.54
N TRP A 449 20.28 1.93 -7.31
CA TRP A 449 20.61 0.71 -8.05
C TRP A 449 20.82 -0.44 -7.08
N ASP A 450 20.03 -1.47 -7.22
CA ASP A 450 20.22 -2.70 -6.47
C ASP A 450 21.32 -3.55 -7.11
N MET A 451 22.45 -3.65 -6.41
CA MET A 451 23.64 -4.37 -6.91
C MET A 451 23.58 -5.84 -6.51
N LEU A 452 23.89 -6.72 -7.45
CA LEU A 452 24.00 -8.16 -7.22
C LEU A 452 25.43 -8.54 -6.86
N TYR A 453 25.57 -9.14 -5.70
CA TYR A 453 26.86 -9.64 -5.21
C TYR A 453 26.81 -11.14 -5.03
N GLY A 454 27.79 -11.83 -5.61
CA GLY A 454 28.07 -13.21 -5.28
C GLY A 454 29.24 -13.28 -4.31
N THR A 455 29.03 -13.12 -3.02
CA THR A 455 30.14 -13.15 -2.05
C THR A 455 30.21 -14.44 -1.25
N ALA A 456 31.39 -14.67 -0.66
CA ALA A 456 31.72 -15.89 0.06
C ALA A 456 31.11 -16.00 1.45
N LYS A 457 30.53 -14.92 1.99
CA LYS A 457 29.88 -14.94 3.30
C LYS A 457 28.45 -14.48 3.11
N THR A 458 27.58 -15.40 3.24
CA THR A 458 26.17 -15.14 3.05
C THR A 458 25.50 -14.91 4.36
N ILE A 459 25.10 -13.68 4.55
CA ILE A 459 24.09 -13.37 5.52
C ILE A 459 22.83 -13.17 4.69
N VAL A 460 21.99 -14.17 4.70
CA VAL A 460 20.64 -14.01 4.20
C VAL A 460 19.84 -13.42 5.35
N ASN A 461 19.71 -12.11 5.38
CA ASN A 461 18.68 -11.49 6.19
C ASN A 461 17.35 -11.81 5.50
N LYS A 462 16.59 -12.72 6.06
CA LYS A 462 15.34 -13.25 5.51
C LYS A 462 14.31 -12.16 5.13
N LYS A 463 14.39 -10.98 5.75
CA LYS A 463 13.43 -9.89 5.52
C LYS A 463 13.82 -8.94 4.38
N THR A 464 15.10 -8.81 4.04
CA THR A 464 15.57 -7.72 3.17
C THR A 464 16.41 -8.15 1.98
N THR A 465 16.82 -9.41 1.90
CA THR A 465 17.73 -9.90 0.85
C THR A 465 16.96 -10.72 -0.19
N ALA A 466 16.93 -10.24 -1.42
CA ALA A 466 16.44 -11.02 -2.54
C ALA A 466 17.52 -12.02 -2.97
N TYR A 467 17.20 -13.30 -2.98
CA TYR A 467 18.11 -14.38 -3.39
C TYR A 467 17.38 -15.49 -4.16
N LEU A 468 16.18 -15.19 -4.59
CA LEU A 468 15.37 -16.07 -5.42
C LEU A 468 15.34 -15.54 -6.85
N PHE A 469 15.36 -16.45 -7.79
CA PHE A 469 15.37 -16.16 -9.22
C PHE A 469 14.37 -17.04 -9.96
N LYS A 470 13.91 -16.59 -11.11
CA LYS A 470 13.16 -17.39 -12.07
C LYS A 470 13.63 -17.04 -13.48
N ALA A 471 13.80 -18.03 -14.32
CA ALA A 471 14.17 -17.82 -15.70
C ALA A 471 12.90 -17.66 -16.58
N HIS A 472 12.86 -16.62 -17.38
CA HIS A 472 11.77 -16.34 -18.32
C HIS A 472 12.29 -16.50 -19.75
N PRO A 473 11.77 -17.46 -20.55
CA PRO A 473 12.27 -17.73 -21.88
C PRO A 473 11.90 -16.60 -22.84
N ILE A 474 12.83 -16.28 -23.73
CA ILE A 474 12.64 -15.35 -24.85
C ILE A 474 13.27 -15.92 -26.11
N GLU A 475 12.63 -15.70 -27.25
CA GLU A 475 13.13 -16.15 -28.55
C GLU A 475 13.83 -15.01 -29.28
N ILE A 476 15.07 -15.27 -29.71
CA ILE A 476 15.85 -14.33 -30.54
C ILE A 476 16.45 -15.12 -31.70
N ASP A 477 16.08 -14.79 -32.92
CA ASP A 477 16.57 -15.42 -34.15
C ASP A 477 16.48 -16.97 -34.14
N GLY A 478 15.39 -17.51 -33.55
CA GLY A 478 15.15 -18.94 -33.46
C GLY A 478 15.94 -19.67 -32.37
N HIS A 479 16.57 -18.92 -31.46
CA HIS A 479 17.24 -19.45 -30.27
C HIS A 479 16.54 -19.01 -29.00
N THR A 480 16.35 -19.93 -28.06
CA THR A 480 15.78 -19.62 -26.76
C THR A 480 16.88 -19.13 -25.82
N TYR A 481 16.73 -17.89 -25.36
CA TYR A 481 17.50 -17.28 -24.29
C TYR A 481 16.58 -17.00 -23.09
N TYR A 482 17.12 -16.38 -22.04
CA TYR A 482 16.35 -16.18 -20.82
C TYR A 482 16.58 -14.79 -20.23
N GLN A 483 15.53 -14.20 -19.70
CA GLN A 483 15.64 -13.14 -18.69
C GLN A 483 15.62 -13.79 -17.32
N LEU A 484 16.49 -13.35 -16.43
CA LEU A 484 16.60 -13.87 -15.07
C LEU A 484 15.99 -12.85 -14.12
N LYS A 485 14.75 -13.04 -13.72
CA LYS A 485 14.04 -12.15 -12.80
C LYS A 485 14.39 -12.46 -11.34
N CYS A 486 14.38 -11.42 -10.51
CA CYS A 486 14.71 -11.49 -9.08
C CYS A 486 13.46 -11.45 -8.22
N TYR A 487 13.45 -12.23 -7.14
CA TYR A 487 12.33 -12.32 -6.22
C TYR A 487 12.79 -12.14 -4.77
N ASN A 488 11.92 -11.57 -3.95
CA ASN A 488 12.09 -11.47 -2.52
C ASN A 488 11.97 -12.85 -1.84
N ALA A 489 12.35 -12.92 -0.57
CA ALA A 489 12.26 -14.16 0.20
C ALA A 489 10.82 -14.69 0.35
N ASP A 490 9.83 -13.80 0.30
CA ASP A 490 8.40 -14.12 0.32
C ASP A 490 7.84 -14.61 -1.03
N GLY A 491 8.66 -14.62 -2.07
CA GLY A 491 8.28 -15.05 -3.41
C GLY A 491 7.67 -13.96 -4.28
N THR A 492 7.63 -12.72 -3.82
CA THR A 492 7.20 -11.59 -4.64
C THR A 492 8.31 -11.09 -5.56
N LEU A 493 7.96 -10.60 -6.74
CA LEU A 493 8.92 -10.05 -7.69
C LEU A 493 9.66 -8.86 -7.08
N ARG A 494 10.99 -8.84 -7.19
CA ARG A 494 11.81 -7.74 -6.71
C ARG A 494 12.01 -6.70 -7.80
N LEU A 495 11.56 -5.48 -7.53
CA LEU A 495 11.80 -4.32 -8.38
C LEU A 495 12.96 -3.48 -7.85
N SER A 496 13.74 -2.93 -8.76
CA SER A 496 14.85 -2.02 -8.45
C SER A 496 14.43 -0.56 -8.61
N GLY A 497 15.04 0.30 -7.79
CA GLY A 497 14.84 1.73 -7.82
C GLY A 497 13.90 2.28 -6.74
N LEU A 498 13.91 3.61 -6.57
CA LEU A 498 13.16 4.30 -5.53
C LEU A 498 11.63 4.21 -5.72
N ASP A 499 11.19 4.00 -6.94
CA ASP A 499 9.78 3.91 -7.33
C ASP A 499 9.42 2.56 -7.95
N GLY A 500 10.34 1.58 -7.89
CA GLY A 500 10.13 0.29 -8.55
C GLY A 500 10.21 0.32 -10.08
N SER A 501 10.46 1.48 -10.68
CA SER A 501 10.42 1.66 -12.15
C SER A 501 11.69 1.18 -12.88
N ASN A 502 12.74 0.82 -12.15
CA ASN A 502 14.04 0.49 -12.75
C ASN A 502 14.18 -0.98 -13.17
N GLY A 503 13.12 -1.78 -13.05
CA GLY A 503 13.08 -3.14 -13.57
C GLY A 503 13.27 -4.24 -12.53
N ASP A 504 13.22 -5.46 -12.99
CA ASP A 504 13.03 -6.69 -12.20
C ASP A 504 14.02 -7.80 -12.55
N GLY A 505 14.92 -7.58 -13.49
CA GLY A 505 15.82 -8.61 -14.02
C GLY A 505 17.30 -8.38 -13.76
N VAL A 506 18.03 -9.49 -13.71
CA VAL A 506 19.50 -9.47 -13.62
C VAL A 506 20.08 -8.86 -14.90
N ASN A 507 20.74 -7.75 -14.74
CA ASN A 507 21.42 -7.02 -15.81
C ASN A 507 22.92 -6.95 -15.57
N VAL A 508 23.66 -6.65 -16.63
CA VAL A 508 25.09 -6.43 -16.58
C VAL A 508 25.46 -5.12 -17.29
N THR A 509 26.29 -4.31 -16.67
CA THR A 509 26.78 -3.08 -17.30
C THR A 509 27.78 -3.38 -18.41
N THR A 510 27.83 -2.53 -19.44
CA THR A 510 28.72 -2.68 -20.60
C THR A 510 30.09 -2.04 -20.45
N GLY A 511 30.43 -1.45 -19.31
CA GLY A 511 31.69 -0.74 -19.08
C GLY A 511 32.91 -1.64 -18.86
N SER A 512 34.08 -1.03 -18.66
CA SER A 512 35.37 -1.73 -18.41
C SER A 512 35.37 -2.51 -17.09
N ASN A 513 34.55 -2.10 -16.10
CA ASN A 513 34.31 -2.81 -14.85
C ASN A 513 32.81 -3.15 -14.77
N PRO A 514 32.38 -4.18 -15.48
CA PRO A 514 30.97 -4.50 -15.53
C PRO A 514 30.48 -5.07 -14.20
N VAL A 515 29.36 -4.57 -13.71
CA VAL A 515 28.68 -5.01 -12.50
C VAL A 515 27.35 -5.65 -12.84
N LEU A 516 26.89 -6.51 -11.95
CA LEU A 516 25.54 -7.10 -12.00
C LEU A 516 24.62 -6.26 -11.14
N PHE A 517 23.43 -5.98 -11.65
CA PHE A 517 22.44 -5.17 -10.96
C PHE A 517 21.03 -5.60 -11.39
N ILE A 518 20.01 -5.20 -10.64
CA ILE A 518 18.64 -5.33 -11.10
C ILE A 518 18.29 -4.13 -11.98
N GLY A 519 17.83 -4.39 -13.15
CA GLY A 519 17.45 -3.38 -14.13
C GLY A 519 16.28 -3.82 -14.99
N SER A 520 15.85 -2.94 -15.88
CA SER A 520 14.73 -3.19 -16.78
C SER A 520 14.95 -4.42 -17.63
N THR A 521 13.93 -5.25 -17.71
CA THR A 521 13.78 -6.30 -18.72
C THR A 521 12.79 -5.83 -19.77
N ARG A 522 13.00 -6.26 -21.01
CA ARG A 522 12.04 -6.02 -22.08
C ARG A 522 11.13 -7.23 -22.18
N GLU A 523 9.85 -7.05 -21.95
CA GLU A 523 8.90 -8.16 -21.84
C GLU A 523 8.21 -8.54 -23.15
N ASN A 524 8.11 -7.59 -24.10
CA ASN A 524 7.34 -7.79 -25.33
C ASN A 524 8.23 -7.69 -26.56
N GLY A 525 8.33 -8.81 -27.31
CA GLY A 525 9.04 -8.90 -28.59
C GLY A 525 8.26 -8.32 -29.78
N PRO A 526 8.84 -8.28 -30.99
CA PRO A 526 9.99 -9.10 -31.40
C PRO A 526 11.34 -8.54 -30.93
N PHE A 527 12.17 -9.43 -30.41
CA PHE A 527 13.54 -9.11 -30.04
C PHE A 527 14.43 -9.22 -31.26
N THR A 528 15.28 -8.21 -31.50
CA THR A 528 16.28 -8.24 -32.54
C THR A 528 17.67 -8.29 -31.95
N TYR A 529 18.50 -9.22 -32.41
CA TYR A 529 19.83 -9.51 -31.86
C TYR A 529 20.71 -8.26 -31.68
N GLY A 530 20.60 -7.27 -32.52
CA GLY A 530 21.41 -6.05 -32.46
C GLY A 530 20.94 -5.00 -31.44
N GLN A 531 19.64 -4.94 -31.13
CA GLN A 531 19.06 -3.92 -30.25
C GLN A 531 18.97 -4.37 -28.78
N ASP A 532 18.71 -5.64 -28.55
CA ASP A 532 18.45 -6.15 -27.20
C ASP A 532 19.73 -6.56 -26.46
N LEU A 533 20.84 -6.69 -27.16
CA LEU A 533 22.16 -6.88 -26.59
C LEU A 533 22.68 -5.69 -25.75
N VAL A 534 22.11 -4.51 -25.94
CA VAL A 534 22.58 -3.29 -25.27
C VAL A 534 22.21 -3.29 -23.79
N ASN A 535 21.15 -3.95 -23.41
CA ASN A 535 20.61 -3.87 -22.03
C ASN A 535 21.19 -4.88 -21.07
N GLY A 536 21.95 -5.88 -21.53
CA GLY A 536 22.64 -6.84 -20.66
C GLY A 536 21.72 -7.75 -19.83
N SER A 537 20.41 -7.76 -20.11
CA SER A 537 19.43 -8.52 -19.32
C SER A 537 19.16 -9.93 -19.83
N ILE A 538 19.78 -10.32 -20.93
CA ILE A 538 19.53 -11.59 -21.65
C ILE A 538 20.67 -12.56 -21.40
N TRP A 539 20.32 -13.78 -21.01
CA TRP A 539 21.23 -14.81 -20.58
C TRP A 539 21.09 -16.09 -21.40
N ASP A 540 22.23 -16.65 -21.81
CA ASP A 540 22.38 -18.01 -22.26
C ASP A 540 22.58 -18.91 -21.03
N ILE A 541 21.58 -19.74 -20.70
CA ILE A 541 21.59 -20.63 -19.54
C ILE A 541 21.85 -22.05 -20.04
N GLN A 542 22.97 -22.65 -19.61
CA GLN A 542 23.37 -23.97 -20.04
C GLN A 542 23.60 -24.92 -18.86
N PRO A 543 23.01 -26.13 -18.85
CA PRO A 543 23.34 -27.15 -17.87
C PRO A 543 24.80 -27.56 -17.98
N LYS A 544 25.50 -27.69 -16.86
CA LYS A 544 26.90 -28.10 -16.82
C LYS A 544 27.28 -28.71 -15.47
N ASN A 545 27.81 -29.92 -15.48
CA ASN A 545 28.37 -30.61 -14.29
C ASN A 545 27.44 -30.59 -13.06
N GLY A 546 26.15 -30.89 -13.25
CA GLY A 546 25.15 -30.92 -12.18
C GLY A 546 24.71 -29.57 -11.65
N GLY A 547 24.90 -28.51 -12.44
CA GLY A 547 24.44 -27.15 -12.22
C GLY A 547 24.27 -26.44 -13.53
N PHE A 548 24.33 -25.11 -13.51
CA PHE A 548 24.10 -24.22 -14.65
C PHE A 548 25.18 -23.17 -14.78
N THR A 549 25.41 -22.74 -16.01
CA THR A 549 26.19 -21.52 -16.30
C THR A 549 25.25 -20.46 -16.87
N PHE A 550 25.43 -19.23 -16.44
CA PHE A 550 24.64 -18.08 -16.87
C PHE A 550 25.58 -17.11 -17.59
N ARG A 551 25.52 -17.10 -18.91
CA ARG A 551 26.38 -16.28 -19.77
C ARG A 551 25.56 -15.14 -20.37
N SER A 552 25.99 -13.89 -20.15
CA SER A 552 25.39 -12.76 -20.83
C SER A 552 25.62 -12.86 -22.35
N ILE A 553 24.58 -12.65 -23.14
CA ILE A 553 24.72 -12.51 -24.59
C ILE A 553 25.03 -11.07 -25.02
N SER A 554 25.10 -10.12 -24.09
CA SER A 554 25.56 -8.76 -24.32
C SER A 554 27.01 -8.72 -24.84
N ALA A 555 27.47 -7.53 -25.25
CA ALA A 555 28.79 -7.33 -25.85
C ALA A 555 29.96 -7.89 -25.04
N ASN A 556 29.85 -8.00 -23.71
CA ASN A 556 30.93 -8.52 -22.87
C ASN A 556 30.99 -10.06 -22.77
N LYS A 557 29.88 -10.76 -23.09
CA LYS A 557 29.75 -12.23 -23.09
C LYS A 557 30.28 -12.93 -21.82
N LYS A 558 30.26 -12.26 -20.67
CA LYS A 558 30.76 -12.80 -19.41
C LYS A 558 29.68 -13.62 -18.67
N TYR A 559 30.17 -14.46 -17.76
CA TYR A 559 29.33 -15.30 -16.89
C TYR A 559 29.02 -14.61 -15.57
N ILE A 560 27.92 -14.97 -14.94
CA ILE A 560 27.69 -14.67 -13.53
C ILE A 560 28.78 -15.38 -12.72
N GLY A 561 29.61 -14.61 -12.06
CA GLY A 561 30.71 -15.06 -11.24
C GLY A 561 30.44 -14.97 -9.75
N THR A 562 31.34 -15.52 -8.94
CA THR A 562 31.19 -15.53 -7.46
C THR A 562 31.46 -14.18 -6.80
N SER A 563 32.04 -13.24 -7.53
CA SER A 563 32.35 -11.87 -7.06
C SER A 563 31.94 -10.82 -8.10
N GLY A 564 30.86 -11.05 -8.82
CA GLY A 564 30.39 -10.21 -9.92
C GLY A 564 30.44 -10.98 -11.23
N GLN A 565 31.23 -10.53 -12.20
CA GLN A 565 31.34 -11.19 -13.50
C GLN A 565 32.62 -12.00 -13.64
N SER A 566 32.56 -13.05 -14.45
CA SER A 566 33.68 -13.92 -14.75
C SER A 566 33.85 -14.10 -16.25
N SER A 567 35.12 -14.08 -16.74
CA SER A 567 35.45 -14.47 -18.10
C SER A 567 35.40 -15.99 -18.30
N SER A 568 35.50 -16.77 -17.25
CA SER A 568 35.40 -18.22 -17.24
C SER A 568 34.07 -18.67 -16.73
N ALA A 569 33.55 -19.80 -17.26
CA ALA A 569 32.31 -20.38 -16.83
C ALA A 569 32.32 -20.72 -15.32
N VAL A 570 31.37 -20.17 -14.59
CA VAL A 570 31.13 -20.47 -13.18
C VAL A 570 29.88 -21.35 -13.10
N ILE A 571 29.96 -22.45 -12.37
CA ILE A 571 28.85 -23.39 -12.24
C ILE A 571 28.08 -23.08 -10.97
N TRP A 572 26.79 -22.87 -11.13
CA TRP A 572 25.83 -22.61 -10.06
C TRP A 572 24.86 -23.79 -9.96
N LYS A 573 24.77 -24.41 -8.78
CA LYS A 573 23.68 -25.33 -8.50
C LYS A 573 22.43 -24.54 -8.20
N ALA A 574 21.30 -24.99 -8.70
CA ALA A 574 20.00 -24.42 -8.45
C ALA A 574 19.17 -25.33 -7.52
N TYR A 575 18.55 -24.73 -6.53
CA TYR A 575 17.70 -25.41 -5.57
C TYR A 575 16.36 -24.70 -5.47
N SER A 576 15.27 -25.43 -5.25
CA SER A 576 13.99 -24.80 -4.96
C SER A 576 14.07 -23.92 -3.71
N ARG A 577 13.25 -22.88 -3.65
CA ARG A 577 13.29 -21.86 -2.60
C ARG A 577 13.16 -22.43 -1.17
N TYR A 578 12.41 -23.53 -1.03
CA TYR A 578 12.09 -24.08 0.29
C TYR A 578 13.25 -24.87 0.91
N SER A 579 14.07 -25.47 0.10
CA SER A 579 15.21 -26.23 0.59
C SER A 579 16.20 -25.37 1.37
N PHE A 580 16.29 -24.10 1.04
CA PHE A 580 17.28 -23.20 1.58
C PHE A 580 16.87 -22.59 2.92
N LEU A 581 15.59 -22.24 3.06
CA LEU A 581 15.05 -21.70 4.31
C LEU A 581 15.02 -22.74 5.42
N LYS A 582 14.78 -24.01 5.06
CA LYS A 582 14.67 -25.11 6.02
C LYS A 582 16.00 -25.70 6.47
N ASN A 583 16.94 -25.86 5.55
CA ASN A 583 18.27 -26.47 5.80
C ASN A 583 19.35 -25.62 5.12
N PRO A 584 19.77 -24.48 5.70
CA PRO A 584 20.86 -23.72 5.13
C PRO A 584 22.12 -24.62 5.09
N PRO A 585 22.93 -24.55 4.02
CA PRO A 585 24.18 -25.30 3.97
C PRO A 585 25.01 -25.05 5.23
N SER A 586 25.59 -26.11 5.80
CA SER A 586 26.48 -26.00 6.96
C SER A 586 27.61 -25.03 6.66
N GLY A 587 27.76 -23.99 7.45
CA GLY A 587 28.73 -22.92 7.24
C GLY A 587 28.11 -21.53 6.94
N ILE A 588 26.80 -21.44 6.76
CA ILE A 588 26.10 -20.17 6.79
C ILE A 588 25.76 -19.88 8.24
N SER A 589 26.56 -19.09 8.92
CA SER A 589 26.22 -18.58 10.26
C SER A 589 25.50 -17.25 10.13
N ASP A 590 24.61 -16.96 11.04
CA ASP A 590 24.11 -15.60 11.29
C ASP A 590 25.27 -14.73 11.81
N ALA A 591 26.22 -14.41 10.93
CA ALA A 591 27.27 -13.48 11.28
C ALA A 591 26.67 -12.07 11.42
N PRO A 592 27.09 -11.28 12.41
CA PRO A 592 26.62 -9.91 12.53
C PRO A 592 26.89 -9.15 11.23
N GLN A 593 25.99 -8.25 10.87
CA GLN A 593 26.19 -7.32 9.76
C GLN A 593 27.54 -6.63 9.97
N GLU A 594 28.59 -7.05 9.24
CA GLU A 594 29.70 -6.14 9.04
C GLU A 594 29.11 -4.94 8.30
N GLN A 595 29.05 -3.80 8.98
CA GLN A 595 28.87 -2.52 8.32
C GLN A 595 29.86 -2.50 7.16
N ILE A 596 29.32 -2.59 5.94
CA ILE A 596 30.12 -2.24 4.76
C ILE A 596 30.45 -0.77 4.98
N VAL A 597 31.66 -0.54 5.43
CA VAL A 597 32.23 0.80 5.53
C VAL A 597 32.07 1.40 4.15
N ASN A 598 31.26 2.44 4.07
CA ASN A 598 31.07 3.24 2.89
C ASN A 598 32.43 3.71 2.35
N ASP A 599 33.02 2.92 1.47
CA ASP A 599 34.03 3.46 0.61
C ASP A 599 33.32 4.42 -0.34
N LYS A 600 33.55 5.68 -0.08
CA LYS A 600 33.11 6.87 -0.74
C LYS A 600 32.81 6.64 -2.23
N PHE A 601 31.58 6.34 -2.59
CA PHE A 601 31.07 6.77 -3.87
C PHE A 601 30.89 8.29 -3.78
N VAL A 602 31.88 8.99 -4.28
CA VAL A 602 31.88 10.45 -4.38
C VAL A 602 30.64 10.86 -5.17
N ASN A 603 29.79 11.61 -4.54
CA ASN A 603 28.48 12.10 -4.96
C ASN A 603 28.50 13.05 -6.19
N ASP A 604 29.33 12.80 -7.18
CA ASP A 604 29.59 13.75 -8.27
C ASP A 604 29.23 13.26 -9.67
N LYS A 605 28.40 12.23 -9.81
CA LYS A 605 28.11 11.67 -11.14
C LYS A 605 26.62 11.65 -11.44
N CYS A 606 26.20 12.43 -12.44
CA CYS A 606 24.88 12.33 -13.08
C CYS A 606 24.99 11.47 -14.32
N PHE A 607 23.97 10.63 -14.56
CA PHE A 607 23.91 9.73 -15.71
C PHE A 607 22.55 9.85 -16.40
N ASP A 608 22.51 9.64 -17.71
CA ASP A 608 21.24 9.43 -18.44
C ASP A 608 20.73 7.98 -18.27
N LEU A 609 19.55 7.69 -18.79
CA LEU A 609 18.95 6.36 -18.69
C LEU A 609 19.72 5.26 -19.41
N GLN A 610 20.67 5.62 -20.26
CA GLN A 610 21.56 4.69 -20.95
C GLN A 610 22.89 4.50 -20.18
N GLY A 611 22.98 5.05 -18.96
CA GLY A 611 24.16 4.96 -18.11
C GLY A 611 25.33 5.85 -18.56
N ARG A 612 25.12 6.83 -19.44
CA ARG A 612 26.14 7.76 -19.90
C ARG A 612 26.26 8.92 -18.93
N ARG A 613 27.49 9.27 -18.58
CA ARG A 613 27.77 10.39 -17.67
C ARG A 613 27.34 11.72 -18.30
N VAL A 614 26.59 12.51 -17.53
CA VAL A 614 26.16 13.87 -17.88
C VAL A 614 26.98 14.86 -17.06
N ASN A 615 27.38 15.97 -17.67
CA ASN A 615 28.17 16.99 -16.98
C ASN A 615 27.32 17.66 -15.88
N ARG A 616 27.81 17.69 -14.64
CA ARG A 616 27.14 18.28 -13.49
C ARG A 616 26.79 19.77 -13.70
N ALA A 617 27.60 20.51 -14.43
CA ALA A 617 27.33 21.92 -14.75
C ALA A 617 26.02 22.12 -15.55
N GLU A 618 25.47 21.05 -16.14
CA GLU A 618 24.23 21.08 -16.92
C GLU A 618 22.99 20.75 -16.09
N VAL A 619 23.17 20.45 -14.80
CA VAL A 619 22.08 20.05 -13.89
C VAL A 619 22.13 20.89 -12.63
N ASP A 620 21.10 21.67 -12.39
CA ASP A 620 20.95 22.44 -11.14
C ASP A 620 20.28 21.54 -10.09
N SER A 621 21.06 21.14 -9.07
CA SER A 621 20.59 20.25 -8.01
C SER A 621 19.70 20.95 -6.97
N SER A 622 19.65 22.28 -6.96
CA SER A 622 18.87 23.03 -5.96
C SER A 622 17.40 23.21 -6.35
N LEU A 623 17.11 23.15 -7.66
CA LEU A 623 15.79 23.44 -8.20
C LEU A 623 15.20 22.33 -9.07
N PHE A 624 15.88 21.19 -9.20
CA PHE A 624 15.52 20.12 -10.15
C PHE A 624 15.35 20.61 -11.61
N THR A 625 15.97 21.72 -11.95
CA THR A 625 15.93 22.30 -13.29
C THR A 625 17.09 21.79 -14.12
N LEU A 626 16.80 21.20 -15.26
CA LEU A 626 17.82 20.77 -16.21
C LEU A 626 18.24 21.95 -17.10
N HIS A 627 19.54 22.12 -17.29
CA HIS A 627 20.08 23.19 -18.13
C HIS A 627 19.59 23.09 -19.59
N SER A 628 19.52 24.21 -20.29
CA SER A 628 19.03 24.26 -21.68
C SER A 628 19.85 23.45 -22.67
N SER A 629 21.13 23.21 -22.34
CA SER A 629 22.05 22.38 -23.14
C SER A 629 21.71 20.89 -23.18
N LEU A 630 20.96 20.38 -22.19
CA LEU A 630 20.55 18.98 -22.20
C LEU A 630 19.41 18.74 -23.20
N LYS A 631 19.47 17.65 -23.90
CA LYS A 631 18.37 17.23 -24.82
C LYS A 631 17.11 16.87 -24.02
N ARG A 632 15.95 16.91 -24.68
CA ARG A 632 14.72 16.38 -24.09
C ARG A 632 14.91 14.91 -23.72
N GLY A 633 14.52 14.54 -22.50
CA GLY A 633 14.76 13.18 -22.03
C GLY A 633 14.53 13.03 -20.53
N ILE A 634 14.74 11.82 -20.06
CA ILE A 634 14.66 11.46 -18.65
C ILE A 634 16.09 11.34 -18.11
N TYR A 635 16.36 11.95 -16.98
CA TYR A 635 17.67 11.97 -16.32
C TYR A 635 17.52 11.54 -14.86
N ILE A 636 18.54 10.92 -14.32
CA ILE A 636 18.63 10.60 -12.89
C ILE A 636 19.60 11.56 -12.25
N VAL A 637 19.12 12.37 -11.33
CA VAL A 637 19.90 13.36 -10.60
C VAL A 637 19.74 13.11 -9.11
N ASN A 638 20.83 12.78 -8.44
CA ASN A 638 20.84 12.43 -7.01
C ASN A 638 19.81 11.35 -6.65
N GLY A 639 19.67 10.33 -7.52
CA GLY A 639 18.70 9.24 -7.33
C GLY A 639 17.23 9.57 -7.66
N LYS A 640 16.94 10.80 -8.11
CA LYS A 640 15.59 11.20 -8.51
C LYS A 640 15.47 11.30 -10.04
N LYS A 641 14.34 10.83 -10.56
CA LYS A 641 14.00 10.93 -11.97
C LYS A 641 13.58 12.36 -12.30
N VAL A 642 14.27 12.98 -13.24
CA VAL A 642 13.96 14.34 -13.73
C VAL A 642 13.67 14.27 -15.21
N VAL A 643 12.52 14.79 -15.63
CA VAL A 643 12.09 14.80 -17.02
C VAL A 643 12.32 16.18 -17.61
N LYS A 644 13.16 16.28 -18.62
CA LYS A 644 13.25 17.48 -19.45
C LYS A 644 12.32 17.34 -20.66
N ARG A 645 11.26 18.12 -20.66
CA ARG A 645 10.26 18.23 -21.73
C ARG A 645 10.75 19.07 -22.90
#